data_debea6d4a51a4feecd79e72a9e1f1c8b
#
_entry.id   debea6d4a51a4feecd79e72a9e1f1c8b
#
_cell.length_a   1.000
_cell.length_b   1.000
_cell.length_c   1.000
_cell.angle_alpha   90.00
_cell.angle_beta   90.00
_cell.angle_gamma   90.00
#
_symmetry.space_group_name_H-M   'P 1'
#
loop_
_entity.id
_entity.type
_entity.pdbx_description
1 polymer ?
#
loop_
_entity_poly.entity_id
_entity_poly.type
_entity_poly.pdbx_seq_one_letter_code
_entity_poly.pdbx_strand_id
1 'polypeptide(L)'
;MEDAVFRGSPYCFYTLYYMWQAMSRWLALALLSLATLSAWAQRPAFGKMSPLVRQAWLAQQRMVNKTKAKAVAKANVRSERTIMAFVKLASADSSPLTEQGAQVLAQKGGLFVANIPLGSLAPLSCDERVVRIEAGQRATTHMDTTAVVVNATSAQQLLRLPQAYTGRGVVVGVQDIGFDLTHPNFFSPDMAQYRIKALWDQLSIDTLQSSLPVGRDYVGRDSLLALGCPRDGLKQTHGTHTAGIAAGSGAEGADTLSPYRGIAWESDICLVCNATTDDIALINPDDYYKYTYALDALGFKYIFDYADRVGKPCVINFSEGSRQDFQGYDVLYYEMLDSLVGPGHIIVSSAGNDGQAINYLHKAPSQQSAGLFCGSNLQNVGFTTKATADFTLRLSVYSQADAPQVIDVPMSKVLATNDSTLVDTVAVGDYKYVVSATAYPSCYNADEVVCDWDVITLAHIFSKCYPVAVQLVGQGADVELFPVTGWIYHSSVDSSLADGDNSHSVNSPSSAPAVICVGATGYRTQFINYLGQQKVYDNGQGGARTPFSGVGPTFDGRVKPDVMAPGQNIISSYSSFYLENNPDAGDINSDVRHFSHKGRTYAWNSNAGTSMSSPVVAGAIALWLQADPSLSPSDCLSIFEKTCRRYDPMLSYPNNLYGYGEIDVTAGLEEVLRRQAAGVQGVPVQPATGRIYTLDGRGVGTDASALAPGLYIRDGRKFVVPSSNIHLNHP
;
A
#
# COMPACT_ATOMS: atom_id res chain seq x y z
N MET A 1 -44.97 -39.70 -2.49
CA MET A 1 -43.97 -40.24 -1.57
C MET A 1 -42.78 -39.26 -1.70
N GLU A 2 -42.83 -38.19 -0.99
CA GLU A 2 -42.32 -37.98 0.37
C GLU A 2 -40.78 -37.98 0.35
N ASP A 3 -40.25 -36.77 0.49
CA ASP A 3 -39.57 -36.43 1.71
C ASP A 3 -39.27 -34.91 1.73
N ALA A 4 -39.85 -34.26 2.73
CA ALA A 4 -39.63 -32.88 3.06
C ALA A 4 -38.39 -32.77 3.99
N VAL A 5 -37.38 -32.03 3.60
CA VAL A 5 -36.26 -31.64 4.46
C VAL A 5 -36.50 -30.25 5.01
N PHE A 6 -36.70 -30.19 6.31
CA PHE A 6 -36.79 -28.97 7.13
C PHE A 6 -35.53 -28.14 7.03
N ARG A 7 -35.64 -26.90 6.58
CA ARG A 7 -34.63 -25.84 6.77
C ARG A 7 -34.96 -25.08 8.07
N GLY A 8 -34.15 -25.28 9.10
CA GLY A 8 -34.20 -24.53 10.34
C GLY A 8 -33.70 -23.09 10.14
N SER A 9 -34.57 -22.12 10.34
CA SER A 9 -34.28 -20.69 10.38
C SER A 9 -33.61 -20.30 11.71
N PRO A 10 -32.69 -19.35 11.78
CA PRO A 10 -31.98 -18.91 12.99
C PRO A 10 -32.85 -18.14 14.00
N TYR A 11 -34.15 -18.04 13.79
CA TYR A 11 -35.08 -17.34 14.69
C TYR A 11 -35.60 -18.19 15.87
N CYS A 12 -35.19 -19.45 15.99
CA CYS A 12 -35.71 -20.36 17.03
C CYS A 12 -35.11 -20.14 18.44
N PHE A 13 -34.00 -19.37 18.57
CA PHE A 13 -33.40 -19.07 19.90
C PHE A 13 -34.06 -17.91 20.66
N TYR A 14 -34.85 -17.06 19.99
CA TYR A 14 -35.56 -15.94 20.65
C TYR A 14 -36.89 -16.34 21.24
N THR A 15 -37.55 -17.37 20.74
CA THR A 15 -38.90 -17.80 21.18
C THR A 15 -38.88 -18.61 22.47
N LEU A 16 -37.84 -19.37 22.76
CA LEU A 16 -37.68 -20.14 24.01
C LEU A 16 -37.36 -19.26 25.23
N TYR A 17 -36.84 -18.06 25.03
CA TYR A 17 -36.56 -17.10 26.11
C TYR A 17 -37.85 -16.45 26.68
N TYR A 18 -38.91 -16.37 25.89
CA TYR A 18 -40.18 -15.72 26.31
C TYR A 18 -41.20 -16.66 26.96
N MET A 19 -41.09 -17.95 26.77
CA MET A 19 -42.06 -18.91 27.37
C MET A 19 -41.73 -19.29 28.83
N TRP A 20 -40.53 -19.07 29.32
CA TRP A 20 -40.14 -19.38 30.70
C TRP A 20 -40.53 -18.29 31.71
N GLN A 21 -41.00 -17.15 31.26
CA GLN A 21 -41.39 -15.99 32.10
C GLN A 21 -42.85 -16.02 32.64
N ALA A 22 -43.61 -17.06 32.39
CA ALA A 22 -45.05 -17.02 32.71
C ALA A 22 -45.48 -17.68 34.05
N MET A 23 -44.59 -18.31 34.86
CA MET A 23 -45.03 -19.20 35.95
C MET A 23 -44.63 -18.88 37.40
N SER A 24 -44.14 -17.67 37.73
CA SER A 24 -43.79 -17.33 39.14
C SER A 24 -44.35 -16.01 39.67
N ARG A 25 -45.60 -15.72 39.31
CA ARG A 25 -46.23 -14.39 39.56
C ARG A 25 -46.88 -14.20 40.91
N TRP A 26 -47.01 -15.17 41.77
CA TRP A 26 -47.91 -15.06 42.95
C TRP A 26 -47.19 -14.99 44.31
N LEU A 27 -45.88 -15.18 44.42
CA LEU A 27 -45.18 -15.15 45.72
C LEU A 27 -44.41 -13.86 46.03
N ALA A 28 -44.30 -12.95 45.08
CA ALA A 28 -43.52 -11.71 45.25
C ALA A 28 -44.36 -10.49 45.71
N LEU A 29 -45.67 -10.58 45.72
CA LEU A 29 -46.56 -9.45 46.09
C LEU A 29 -46.70 -9.20 47.60
N ALA A 30 -46.32 -10.14 48.44
CA ALA A 30 -46.42 -9.98 49.91
C ALA A 30 -45.19 -9.41 50.59
N LEU A 31 -44.01 -9.36 49.92
CA LEU A 31 -42.77 -8.80 50.44
C LEU A 31 -42.46 -7.40 49.92
N LEU A 32 -43.24 -6.85 48.99
CA LEU A 32 -43.02 -5.55 48.37
C LEU A 32 -43.73 -4.38 49.09
N SER A 33 -44.49 -4.62 50.15
CA SER A 33 -45.19 -3.55 50.87
C SER A 33 -44.42 -2.95 52.07
N LEU A 34 -43.22 -3.46 52.36
CA LEU A 34 -42.39 -2.96 53.49
C LEU A 34 -41.09 -2.28 53.05
N ALA A 35 -40.79 -2.14 51.78
CA ALA A 35 -39.55 -1.51 51.30
C ALA A 35 -39.79 -0.21 50.49
N THR A 36 -40.92 0.50 50.71
CA THR A 36 -41.11 1.86 50.17
C THR A 36 -40.76 2.94 51.20
N LEU A 37 -39.54 2.85 51.73
CA LEU A 37 -38.92 4.00 52.36
C LEU A 37 -37.64 4.35 51.58
N SER A 38 -37.82 5.37 50.72
CA SER A 38 -36.77 6.29 50.26
C SER A 38 -35.40 5.70 49.95
N ALA A 39 -35.28 4.90 48.88
CA ALA A 39 -34.04 4.88 48.17
C ALA A 39 -33.97 6.17 47.30
N TRP A 40 -33.44 7.23 47.84
CA TRP A 40 -32.90 8.34 47.05
C TRP A 40 -31.86 7.72 46.12
N ALA A 41 -32.19 7.55 44.86
CA ALA A 41 -31.27 7.07 43.88
C ALA A 41 -30.10 8.08 43.84
N GLN A 42 -29.04 7.76 44.51
CA GLN A 42 -27.82 8.59 44.50
C GLN A 42 -27.45 8.83 43.03
N ARG A 43 -27.38 10.11 42.67
CA ARG A 43 -26.89 10.47 41.33
C ARG A 43 -25.42 10.08 41.22
N PRO A 44 -24.99 9.26 40.26
CA PRO A 44 -23.61 8.84 40.15
C PRO A 44 -22.69 10.03 39.89
N ALA A 45 -21.52 9.99 40.49
CA ALA A 45 -20.47 10.97 40.25
C ALA A 45 -19.79 10.71 38.88
N PHE A 46 -20.45 11.12 37.81
CA PHE A 46 -19.99 10.89 36.45
C PHE A 46 -18.59 11.40 36.14
N GLY A 47 -18.09 12.40 36.86
CA GLY A 47 -16.73 12.87 36.76
C GLY A 47 -15.65 11.81 37.11
N LYS A 48 -16.01 10.84 37.96
CA LYS A 48 -15.13 9.74 38.33
C LYS A 48 -15.22 8.53 37.38
N MET A 49 -16.11 8.53 36.37
CA MET A 49 -16.34 7.43 35.45
C MET A 49 -15.83 7.75 34.05
N SER A 50 -15.16 6.80 33.39
CA SER A 50 -14.87 6.90 31.94
C SER A 50 -16.15 6.84 31.10
N PRO A 51 -16.12 7.28 29.82
CA PRO A 51 -17.31 7.27 28.94
C PRO A 51 -18.01 5.91 28.85
N LEU A 52 -17.27 4.81 28.72
CA LEU A 52 -17.84 3.46 28.62
C LEU A 52 -18.55 3.06 29.93
N VAL A 53 -17.94 3.35 31.08
CA VAL A 53 -18.56 3.06 32.39
C VAL A 53 -19.89 3.81 32.56
N ARG A 54 -19.94 5.09 32.15
CA ARG A 54 -21.18 5.89 32.14
C ARG A 54 -22.25 5.30 31.23
N GLN A 55 -21.87 4.89 30.02
CA GLN A 55 -22.78 4.27 29.05
C GLN A 55 -23.34 2.94 29.56
N ALA A 56 -22.49 2.09 30.17
CA ALA A 56 -22.91 0.82 30.76
C ALA A 56 -23.95 1.03 31.87
N TRP A 57 -23.72 2.00 32.76
CA TRP A 57 -24.68 2.35 33.80
C TRP A 57 -26.01 2.89 33.24
N LEU A 58 -25.94 3.84 32.26
CA LEU A 58 -27.16 4.40 31.62
C LEU A 58 -27.95 3.32 30.88
N ALA A 59 -27.30 2.38 30.22
CA ALA A 59 -27.94 1.25 29.56
C ALA A 59 -28.68 0.35 30.57
N GLN A 60 -28.05 0.09 31.71
CA GLN A 60 -28.68 -0.66 32.83
C GLN A 60 -29.93 0.06 33.34
N GLN A 61 -29.88 1.39 33.56
CA GLN A 61 -31.00 2.18 34.02
C GLN A 61 -32.17 2.17 33.03
N ARG A 62 -31.89 2.28 31.73
CA ARG A 62 -32.93 2.19 30.68
C ARG A 62 -33.62 0.83 30.68
N MET A 63 -32.90 -0.26 30.94
CA MET A 63 -33.46 -1.59 31.04
C MET A 63 -34.34 -1.76 32.32
N VAL A 64 -33.87 -1.27 33.45
CA VAL A 64 -34.58 -1.28 34.72
C VAL A 64 -35.91 -0.49 34.59
N ASN A 65 -35.90 0.69 33.97
CA ASN A 65 -37.09 1.51 33.76
C ASN A 65 -38.09 0.87 32.75
N LYS A 66 -37.59 0.23 31.69
CA LYS A 66 -38.43 -0.54 30.76
C LYS A 66 -39.08 -1.76 31.44
N THR A 67 -38.38 -2.37 32.39
CA THR A 67 -38.86 -3.52 33.13
C THR A 67 -39.89 -3.09 34.19
N LYS A 68 -39.70 -1.94 34.87
CA LYS A 68 -40.71 -1.34 35.79
C LYS A 68 -41.99 -0.96 35.07
N ALA A 69 -41.92 -0.49 33.82
CA ALA A 69 -43.10 -0.16 32.99
C ALA A 69 -43.82 -1.40 32.46
N LYS A 70 -43.24 -2.60 32.47
CA LYS A 70 -43.81 -3.88 32.05
C LYS A 70 -43.92 -4.91 33.17
N ALA A 71 -43.66 -4.53 34.44
CA ALA A 71 -43.58 -5.46 35.55
C ALA A 71 -44.93 -5.74 36.18
N VAL A 72 -45.55 -6.79 35.65
CA VAL A 72 -46.11 -7.83 36.50
C VAL A 72 -45.50 -9.15 36.00
N ALA A 73 -44.81 -9.83 36.89
CA ALA A 73 -44.26 -11.19 36.82
C ALA A 73 -42.82 -11.39 36.31
N LYS A 74 -42.02 -11.82 37.13
CA LYS A 74 -41.20 -13.02 37.33
C LYS A 74 -39.82 -12.78 37.91
N ALA A 75 -39.70 -13.25 39.16
CA ALA A 75 -38.41 -13.56 39.75
C ALA A 75 -37.76 -14.72 38.98
N ASN A 76 -36.66 -14.47 38.33
CA ASN A 76 -35.64 -15.45 38.04
C ASN A 76 -34.29 -14.75 38.24
N VAL A 77 -33.39 -15.44 38.95
CA VAL A 77 -32.01 -15.04 39.19
C VAL A 77 -31.39 -14.66 37.86
N ARG A 78 -31.44 -13.37 37.50
CA ARG A 78 -30.62 -12.82 36.47
C ARG A 78 -29.22 -12.76 37.07
N SER A 79 -28.23 -13.44 36.47
CA SER A 79 -26.83 -13.12 36.74
C SER A 79 -26.67 -11.61 36.60
N GLU A 80 -26.27 -10.96 37.68
CA GLU A 80 -26.11 -9.51 37.71
C GLU A 80 -25.07 -9.15 36.66
N ARG A 81 -25.44 -8.26 35.74
CA ARG A 81 -24.50 -7.84 34.67
C ARG A 81 -23.35 -7.08 35.32
N THR A 82 -22.14 -7.42 34.94
CA THR A 82 -20.94 -6.82 35.47
C THR A 82 -20.14 -6.10 34.35
N ILE A 83 -19.26 -5.20 34.78
CA ILE A 83 -18.24 -4.56 33.92
C ILE A 83 -16.86 -4.81 34.53
N MET A 84 -15.90 -5.22 33.70
CA MET A 84 -14.51 -5.28 34.11
C MET A 84 -13.89 -3.90 33.94
N ALA A 85 -13.34 -3.32 34.99
CA ALA A 85 -12.82 -1.96 35.01
C ALA A 85 -11.56 -1.84 35.86
N PHE A 86 -10.73 -0.85 35.52
CA PHE A 86 -9.73 -0.34 36.43
C PHE A 86 -10.41 0.57 37.47
N VAL A 87 -10.05 0.41 38.73
CA VAL A 87 -10.50 1.30 39.83
C VAL A 87 -9.28 1.85 40.56
N LYS A 88 -9.21 3.17 40.61
CA LYS A 88 -8.24 3.85 41.47
C LYS A 88 -8.90 4.22 42.77
N LEU A 89 -8.35 3.69 43.87
CA LEU A 89 -8.70 4.05 45.25
C LEU A 89 -7.66 4.99 45.88
N ALA A 90 -8.07 5.75 46.86
CA ALA A 90 -7.18 6.64 47.61
C ALA A 90 -6.12 5.87 48.41
N SER A 91 -6.37 4.60 48.74
CA SER A 91 -5.47 3.70 49.49
C SER A 91 -5.40 2.33 48.80
N ALA A 92 -4.56 1.44 49.36
CA ALA A 92 -4.46 0.04 48.91
C ALA A 92 -5.55 -0.87 49.54
N ASP A 93 -6.48 -0.32 50.31
CA ASP A 93 -7.61 -1.05 50.90
C ASP A 93 -8.70 -1.29 49.85
N SER A 94 -9.02 -2.56 49.60
CA SER A 94 -10.05 -2.98 48.63
C SER A 94 -11.49 -2.96 49.18
N SER A 95 -11.69 -2.63 50.45
CA SER A 95 -13.00 -2.67 51.09
C SER A 95 -14.10 -1.91 50.34
N PRO A 96 -13.84 -0.72 49.72
CA PRO A 96 -14.88 -0.03 48.95
C PRO A 96 -15.41 -0.83 47.78
N LEU A 97 -14.58 -1.69 47.18
CA LEU A 97 -14.99 -2.56 46.05
C LEU A 97 -15.78 -3.77 46.53
N THR A 98 -15.28 -4.47 47.57
CA THR A 98 -15.89 -5.69 48.10
C THR A 98 -17.21 -5.42 48.80
N GLU A 99 -17.36 -4.30 49.51
CA GLU A 99 -18.61 -3.82 50.13
C GLU A 99 -19.72 -3.62 49.13
N GLN A 100 -19.37 -3.29 47.88
CA GLN A 100 -20.32 -3.11 46.76
C GLN A 100 -20.43 -4.34 45.85
N GLY A 101 -19.95 -5.49 46.34
CA GLY A 101 -20.05 -6.77 45.59
C GLY A 101 -19.16 -6.89 44.37
N ALA A 102 -18.17 -6.02 44.20
CA ALA A 102 -17.19 -6.13 43.15
C ALA A 102 -16.16 -7.20 43.48
N GLN A 103 -15.80 -8.00 42.46
CA GLN A 103 -14.72 -9.00 42.57
C GLN A 103 -13.39 -8.38 42.16
N VAL A 104 -12.46 -8.29 43.09
CA VAL A 104 -11.08 -7.84 42.78
C VAL A 104 -10.33 -8.97 42.09
N LEU A 105 -9.79 -8.67 40.88
CA LEU A 105 -9.05 -9.62 40.03
C LEU A 105 -7.54 -9.41 40.09
N ALA A 106 -7.10 -8.15 40.23
CA ALA A 106 -5.69 -7.78 40.41
C ALA A 106 -5.55 -6.47 41.20
N GLN A 107 -4.41 -6.29 41.83
CA GLN A 107 -4.10 -5.10 42.62
C GLN A 107 -2.62 -4.71 42.51
N LYS A 108 -2.38 -3.39 42.37
CA LYS A 108 -1.03 -2.79 42.53
C LYS A 108 -1.16 -1.47 43.26
N GLY A 109 -0.84 -1.49 44.57
CA GLY A 109 -1.09 -0.36 45.46
C GLY A 109 -2.57 0.02 45.48
N GLY A 110 -2.91 1.28 45.26
CA GLY A 110 -4.29 1.76 45.17
C GLY A 110 -4.96 1.60 43.78
N LEU A 111 -4.35 0.87 42.83
CA LEU A 111 -4.94 0.56 41.54
C LEU A 111 -5.40 -0.89 41.50
N PHE A 112 -6.65 -1.10 41.13
CA PHE A 112 -7.32 -2.40 41.06
C PHE A 112 -7.85 -2.69 39.68
N VAL A 113 -7.88 -3.96 39.28
CA VAL A 113 -8.73 -4.49 38.24
C VAL A 113 -9.87 -5.25 38.93
N ALA A 114 -11.10 -4.85 38.66
CA ALA A 114 -12.26 -5.44 39.33
C ALA A 114 -13.38 -5.73 38.34
N ASN A 115 -14.13 -6.81 38.59
CA ASN A 115 -15.38 -7.12 37.94
C ASN A 115 -16.52 -6.54 38.81
N ILE A 116 -17.15 -5.48 38.33
CA ILE A 116 -18.09 -4.64 39.09
C ILE A 116 -19.50 -4.87 38.63
N PRO A 117 -20.46 -5.21 39.51
CA PRO A 117 -21.86 -5.22 39.15
C PRO A 117 -22.31 -3.85 38.65
N LEU A 118 -23.07 -3.80 37.55
CA LEU A 118 -23.49 -2.52 36.97
C LEU A 118 -24.40 -1.71 37.90
N GLY A 119 -25.13 -2.39 38.81
CA GLY A 119 -25.91 -1.75 39.85
C GLY A 119 -25.04 -1.00 40.90
N SER A 120 -23.81 -1.46 41.14
CA SER A 120 -22.89 -0.92 42.10
C SER A 120 -22.07 0.28 41.59
N LEU A 121 -22.14 0.61 40.32
CA LEU A 121 -21.37 1.72 39.75
C LEU A 121 -21.73 3.09 40.33
N ALA A 122 -23.02 3.33 40.63
CA ALA A 122 -23.48 4.57 41.22
C ALA A 122 -22.96 4.73 42.66
N PRO A 123 -23.20 3.81 43.63
CA PRO A 123 -22.67 3.93 44.95
C PRO A 123 -21.13 3.96 45.00
N LEU A 124 -20.43 3.15 44.18
CA LEU A 124 -18.98 3.19 44.08
C LEU A 124 -18.46 4.55 43.63
N SER A 125 -19.10 5.18 42.61
CA SER A 125 -18.68 6.49 42.16
C SER A 125 -18.87 7.60 43.18
N CYS A 126 -19.82 7.45 44.09
CA CYS A 126 -20.11 8.40 45.17
C CYS A 126 -19.23 8.18 46.38
N ASP A 127 -18.55 7.05 46.50
CA ASP A 127 -17.61 6.80 47.60
C ASP A 127 -16.40 7.71 47.48
N GLU A 128 -16.07 8.43 48.56
CA GLU A 128 -14.93 9.36 48.60
C GLU A 128 -13.56 8.65 48.45
N ARG A 129 -13.49 7.39 48.87
CA ARG A 129 -12.31 6.54 48.72
C ARG A 129 -12.03 6.14 47.27
N VAL A 130 -13.04 6.24 46.38
CA VAL A 130 -12.92 5.96 44.94
C VAL A 130 -12.53 7.23 44.20
N VAL A 131 -11.34 7.22 43.60
CA VAL A 131 -10.81 8.35 42.81
C VAL A 131 -11.32 8.29 41.35
N ARG A 132 -11.29 7.09 40.77
CA ARG A 132 -11.70 6.91 39.37
C ARG A 132 -12.08 5.46 39.03
N ILE A 133 -13.06 5.29 38.20
CA ILE A 133 -13.49 4.00 37.59
C ILE A 133 -13.34 4.13 36.08
N GLU A 134 -12.50 3.27 35.48
CA GLU A 134 -12.11 3.40 34.08
C GLU A 134 -12.22 2.05 33.36
N ALA A 135 -12.98 2.05 32.27
CA ALA A 135 -12.97 0.99 31.28
C ALA A 135 -12.98 1.64 29.90
N GLY A 136 -12.24 1.05 28.98
CA GLY A 136 -12.24 1.38 27.56
C GLY A 136 -13.01 0.32 26.76
N GLN A 137 -13.37 0.65 25.52
CA GLN A 137 -13.80 -0.36 24.58
C GLN A 137 -12.64 -1.33 24.32
N ARG A 138 -12.96 -2.60 24.01
CA ARG A 138 -11.95 -3.53 23.52
C ARG A 138 -11.21 -2.87 22.35
N ALA A 139 -9.89 -3.05 22.30
CA ALA A 139 -9.13 -2.72 21.10
C ALA A 139 -9.81 -3.42 19.92
N THR A 140 -10.45 -2.65 19.07
CA THR A 140 -10.86 -3.14 17.76
C THR A 140 -9.57 -3.23 16.96
N THR A 141 -9.33 -4.35 16.30
CA THR A 141 -8.30 -4.46 15.26
C THR A 141 -8.66 -3.43 14.20
N HIS A 142 -8.07 -2.25 14.30
CA HIS A 142 -8.14 -1.23 13.24
C HIS A 142 -7.13 -1.63 12.18
N MET A 143 -7.59 -1.66 10.97
CA MET A 143 -6.92 -2.27 9.83
C MET A 143 -6.64 -3.74 10.05
N ASP A 144 -7.13 -4.39 9.12
CA ASP A 144 -6.69 -5.66 8.70
C ASP A 144 -5.17 -5.83 8.92
N THR A 145 -4.71 -7.03 8.95
CA THR A 145 -3.36 -7.49 9.22
C THR A 145 -2.24 -6.54 8.78
N THR A 146 -2.42 -5.83 7.65
CA THR A 146 -1.38 -5.02 6.99
C THR A 146 -0.78 -3.92 7.87
N ALA A 147 -1.60 -3.02 8.44
CA ALA A 147 -1.04 -1.92 9.26
C ALA A 147 -0.47 -2.38 10.60
N VAL A 148 -0.99 -3.49 11.13
CA VAL A 148 -0.45 -4.12 12.33
C VAL A 148 0.92 -4.73 12.03
N VAL A 149 1.02 -5.45 10.92
CA VAL A 149 2.25 -6.11 10.48
C VAL A 149 3.37 -5.11 10.25
N VAL A 150 3.10 -4.01 9.53
CA VAL A 150 4.12 -2.98 9.29
C VAL A 150 4.28 -1.99 10.45
N ASN A 151 3.64 -2.24 11.60
CA ASN A 151 3.70 -1.40 12.80
C ASN A 151 3.24 0.05 12.59
N ALA A 152 2.35 0.30 11.62
CA ALA A 152 1.80 1.63 11.35
C ALA A 152 0.83 2.09 12.43
N THR A 153 0.12 1.16 13.07
CA THR A 153 -0.88 1.45 14.10
C THR A 153 -0.27 2.22 15.29
N SER A 154 0.96 1.90 15.68
CA SER A 154 1.67 2.59 16.76
C SER A 154 1.96 4.06 16.43
N ALA A 155 2.32 4.35 15.18
CA ALA A 155 2.55 5.71 14.68
C ALA A 155 1.26 6.54 14.65
N GLN A 156 0.13 5.90 14.37
CA GLN A 156 -1.17 6.55 14.23
C GLN A 156 -1.88 6.82 15.56
N GLN A 157 -1.49 6.17 16.67
CA GLN A 157 -2.26 6.13 17.93
C GLN A 157 -1.60 6.85 19.13
N LEU A 158 -0.59 7.68 18.97
CA LEU A 158 0.09 8.39 20.09
C LEU A 158 0.79 7.47 21.10
N LEU A 159 1.13 6.24 20.76
CA LEU A 159 1.59 5.24 21.73
C LEU A 159 3.07 5.37 22.15
N ARG A 160 3.80 6.36 21.82
CA ARG A 160 5.21 6.67 22.24
C ARG A 160 5.76 7.88 21.49
N LEU A 161 4.98 8.47 20.58
CA LEU A 161 5.40 9.54 19.70
C LEU A 161 4.80 10.87 20.17
N PRO A 162 5.41 12.01 19.83
CA PRO A 162 4.96 13.33 20.30
C PRO A 162 3.57 13.71 19.77
N GLN A 163 3.17 13.13 18.64
CA GLN A 163 1.84 13.32 18.03
C GLN A 163 1.45 12.07 17.21
N ALA A 164 0.20 12.02 16.77
CA ALA A 164 -0.23 11.03 15.79
C ALA A 164 0.26 11.42 14.38
N TYR A 165 0.79 10.46 13.65
CA TYR A 165 1.24 10.62 12.28
C TYR A 165 0.30 9.81 11.36
N THR A 166 -0.39 10.52 10.49
CA THR A 166 -1.51 10.02 9.69
C THR A 166 -1.43 10.44 8.22
N GLY A 167 -0.33 11.10 7.84
CA GLY A 167 -0.12 11.71 6.52
C GLY A 167 -0.73 13.11 6.38
N ARG A 168 -1.20 13.72 7.48
CA ARG A 168 -1.75 15.07 7.45
C ARG A 168 -0.74 16.08 6.96
N GLY A 169 -1.12 16.90 5.97
CA GLY A 169 -0.25 17.92 5.37
C GLY A 169 0.65 17.37 4.26
N VAL A 170 0.47 16.12 3.84
CA VAL A 170 1.20 15.48 2.75
C VAL A 170 0.23 15.17 1.60
N VAL A 171 0.72 15.21 0.36
CA VAL A 171 0.01 14.70 -0.81
C VAL A 171 0.45 13.27 -1.07
N VAL A 172 -0.51 12.35 -1.11
CA VAL A 172 -0.32 11.02 -1.67
C VAL A 172 -0.79 11.04 -3.12
N GLY A 173 0.15 10.93 -4.03
CA GLY A 173 -0.12 10.75 -5.46
C GLY A 173 -0.39 9.28 -5.77
N VAL A 174 -1.36 9.00 -6.65
CA VAL A 174 -1.56 7.65 -7.18
C VAL A 174 -1.76 7.76 -8.69
N GLN A 175 -0.85 7.20 -9.45
CA GLN A 175 -1.00 7.01 -10.89
C GLN A 175 -1.32 5.54 -11.13
N ASP A 176 -2.52 5.27 -11.69
CA ASP A 176 -3.08 3.92 -11.75
C ASP A 176 -4.34 3.93 -12.64
N ILE A 177 -5.06 2.82 -12.77
CA ILE A 177 -6.26 2.62 -13.58
C ILE A 177 -7.49 2.35 -12.71
N GLY A 178 -8.67 2.85 -13.14
CA GLY A 178 -9.94 2.48 -12.53
C GLY A 178 -10.19 3.10 -11.15
N PHE A 179 -10.41 4.40 -11.08
CA PHE A 179 -10.74 5.10 -9.84
C PHE A 179 -12.25 5.28 -9.64
N ASP A 180 -12.75 5.00 -8.44
CA ASP A 180 -14.07 5.42 -7.98
C ASP A 180 -13.93 6.68 -7.11
N LEU A 181 -14.22 7.83 -7.70
CA LEU A 181 -14.11 9.14 -7.03
C LEU A 181 -15.20 9.36 -5.98
N THR A 182 -16.26 8.53 -6.00
CA THR A 182 -17.39 8.65 -5.08
C THR A 182 -17.25 7.78 -3.84
N HIS A 183 -16.23 6.89 -3.79
CA HIS A 183 -16.08 5.92 -2.72
C HIS A 183 -15.91 6.63 -1.35
N PRO A 184 -16.71 6.28 -0.32
CA PRO A 184 -16.64 6.91 1.00
C PRO A 184 -15.24 6.87 1.64
N ASN A 185 -14.42 5.88 1.31
CA ASN A 185 -13.04 5.73 1.76
C ASN A 185 -12.14 6.94 1.43
N PHE A 186 -12.53 7.75 0.44
CA PHE A 186 -11.78 8.95 0.02
C PHE A 186 -12.32 10.25 0.62
N PHE A 187 -13.20 10.15 1.59
CA PHE A 187 -13.59 11.24 2.48
C PHE A 187 -12.87 11.12 3.83
N SER A 188 -12.94 12.17 4.65
CA SER A 188 -12.54 12.05 6.06
C SER A 188 -13.44 11.07 6.81
N PRO A 189 -13.01 10.51 7.96
CA PRO A 189 -13.80 9.53 8.72
C PRO A 189 -15.22 10.00 9.08
N ASP A 190 -15.41 11.31 9.27
CA ASP A 190 -16.69 11.96 9.54
C ASP A 190 -17.45 12.40 8.28
N MET A 191 -16.93 12.08 7.07
CA MET A 191 -17.45 12.46 5.75
C MET A 191 -17.49 13.97 5.48
N ALA A 192 -16.91 14.81 6.36
CA ALA A 192 -16.97 16.25 6.23
C ALA A 192 -16.04 16.80 5.12
N GLN A 193 -14.90 16.15 4.92
CA GLN A 193 -13.90 16.59 3.96
C GLN A 193 -13.71 15.55 2.85
N TYR A 194 -13.71 16.01 1.61
CA TYR A 194 -13.33 15.23 0.44
C TYR A 194 -11.82 15.34 0.22
N ARG A 195 -11.11 14.19 0.13
CA ARG A 195 -9.65 14.16 0.16
C ARG A 195 -8.99 14.03 -1.21
N ILE A 196 -9.70 13.55 -2.24
CA ILE A 196 -9.20 13.66 -3.62
C ILE A 196 -9.31 15.14 -4.03
N LYS A 197 -8.20 15.72 -4.46
CA LYS A 197 -8.12 17.16 -4.78
C LYS A 197 -8.03 17.43 -6.26
N ALA A 198 -7.37 16.52 -7.00
CA ALA A 198 -7.20 16.62 -8.44
C ALA A 198 -7.11 15.21 -9.06
N LEU A 199 -7.53 15.11 -10.31
CA LEU A 199 -7.37 13.93 -11.16
C LEU A 199 -7.02 14.39 -12.58
N TRP A 200 -6.00 13.80 -13.20
CA TRP A 200 -5.82 13.82 -14.64
C TRP A 200 -6.33 12.50 -15.22
N ASP A 201 -7.43 12.56 -15.98
CA ASP A 201 -7.94 11.43 -16.77
C ASP A 201 -7.32 11.47 -18.17
N GLN A 202 -6.31 10.65 -18.42
CA GLN A 202 -5.60 10.59 -19.69
C GLN A 202 -6.47 10.04 -20.83
N LEU A 203 -7.51 9.27 -20.51
CA LEU A 203 -8.45 8.68 -21.48
C LEU A 203 -9.68 9.55 -21.75
N SER A 204 -9.83 10.69 -21.07
CA SER A 204 -10.96 11.59 -21.30
C SER A 204 -11.00 12.08 -22.74
N ILE A 205 -12.14 11.96 -23.37
CA ILE A 205 -12.40 12.53 -24.72
C ILE A 205 -12.78 14.01 -24.68
N ASP A 206 -13.16 14.51 -23.51
CA ASP A 206 -13.43 15.92 -23.27
C ASP A 206 -12.12 16.64 -22.93
N THR A 207 -11.56 17.30 -23.93
CA THR A 207 -10.31 18.05 -23.79
C THR A 207 -10.55 19.55 -23.63
N LEU A 208 -11.79 19.97 -23.39
CA LEU A 208 -12.16 21.37 -23.27
C LEU A 208 -11.28 22.14 -22.27
N GLN A 209 -10.49 23.07 -22.80
CA GLN A 209 -9.59 23.96 -22.04
C GLN A 209 -8.41 23.25 -21.31
N SER A 210 -8.17 21.97 -21.58
CA SER A 210 -6.99 21.30 -21.04
C SER A 210 -5.73 21.73 -21.79
N SER A 211 -4.67 22.06 -21.07
CA SER A 211 -3.32 22.26 -21.61
C SER A 211 -2.48 20.98 -21.65
N LEU A 212 -3.06 19.85 -21.22
CA LEU A 212 -2.39 18.55 -21.16
C LEU A 212 -2.32 17.91 -22.55
N PRO A 213 -1.31 17.07 -22.83
CA PRO A 213 -1.08 16.50 -24.17
C PRO A 213 -2.19 15.55 -24.61
N VAL A 214 -2.88 14.91 -23.65
CA VAL A 214 -4.02 14.02 -23.84
C VAL A 214 -4.99 14.17 -22.67
N GLY A 215 -6.25 13.85 -22.88
CA GLY A 215 -7.26 13.82 -21.83
C GLY A 215 -7.52 15.18 -21.18
N ARG A 216 -7.94 15.15 -19.94
CA ARG A 216 -8.34 16.34 -19.16
C ARG A 216 -8.06 16.15 -17.69
N ASP A 217 -7.73 17.27 -17.00
CA ASP A 217 -7.71 17.33 -15.55
C ASP A 217 -9.03 17.82 -14.95
N TYR A 218 -9.32 17.33 -13.76
CA TYR A 218 -10.47 17.70 -12.94
C TYR A 218 -9.96 18.10 -11.56
N VAL A 219 -10.26 19.32 -11.16
CA VAL A 219 -9.77 19.91 -9.90
C VAL A 219 -10.95 20.33 -9.04
N GLY A 220 -10.88 19.97 -7.76
CA GLY A 220 -11.88 20.31 -6.75
C GLY A 220 -13.04 19.31 -6.67
N ARG A 221 -13.67 19.30 -5.50
CA ARG A 221 -14.67 18.33 -5.09
C ARG A 221 -15.83 18.16 -6.07
N ASP A 222 -16.41 19.28 -6.50
CA ASP A 222 -17.67 19.24 -7.26
C ASP A 222 -17.44 18.67 -8.68
N SER A 223 -16.32 19.05 -9.31
CA SER A 223 -15.93 18.55 -10.60
C SER A 223 -15.61 17.05 -10.56
N LEU A 224 -14.87 16.60 -9.54
CA LEU A 224 -14.50 15.20 -9.35
C LEU A 224 -15.71 14.32 -9.04
N LEU A 225 -16.60 14.76 -8.16
CA LEU A 225 -17.81 14.01 -7.82
C LEU A 225 -18.84 14.00 -8.96
N ALA A 226 -18.86 15.06 -9.80
CA ALA A 226 -19.69 15.08 -11.01
C ALA A 226 -19.18 14.10 -12.08
N LEU A 227 -17.84 13.92 -12.20
CA LEU A 227 -17.25 12.91 -13.05
C LEU A 227 -17.58 11.49 -12.55
N GLY A 228 -17.46 11.25 -11.24
CA GLY A 228 -17.76 9.96 -10.59
C GLY A 228 -16.65 8.91 -10.77
N CYS A 229 -16.28 8.61 -12.01
CA CYS A 229 -15.13 7.75 -12.35
C CYS A 229 -14.49 8.20 -13.67
N PRO A 230 -13.20 7.97 -13.89
CA PRO A 230 -12.57 8.17 -15.19
C PRO A 230 -13.12 7.18 -16.22
N ARG A 231 -12.73 7.35 -17.47
CA ARG A 231 -13.33 6.62 -18.60
C ARG A 231 -13.12 5.10 -18.55
N ASP A 232 -12.03 4.62 -17.99
CA ASP A 232 -11.73 3.21 -17.76
C ASP A 232 -12.46 2.62 -16.54
N GLY A 233 -12.95 3.45 -15.63
CA GLY A 233 -13.50 3.05 -14.34
C GLY A 233 -14.73 2.13 -14.38
N LEU A 234 -15.33 1.93 -15.57
CA LEU A 234 -16.38 0.92 -15.79
C LEU A 234 -15.80 -0.50 -15.96
N LYS A 235 -14.51 -0.62 -16.29
CA LYS A 235 -13.84 -1.89 -16.58
C LYS A 235 -12.68 -2.18 -15.63
N GLN A 236 -12.15 -1.15 -15.00
CA GLN A 236 -10.98 -1.21 -14.12
C GLN A 236 -11.34 -0.72 -12.72
N THR A 237 -10.58 -1.20 -11.72
CA THR A 237 -10.79 -0.84 -10.31
C THR A 237 -9.50 -0.85 -9.49
N HIS A 238 -8.36 -1.18 -10.12
CA HIS A 238 -7.07 -1.37 -9.47
C HIS A 238 -6.63 -0.12 -8.70
N GLY A 239 -6.75 1.08 -9.29
CA GLY A 239 -6.40 2.34 -8.65
C GLY A 239 -7.28 2.70 -7.45
N THR A 240 -8.57 2.30 -7.46
CA THR A 240 -9.43 2.42 -6.28
C THR A 240 -8.88 1.61 -5.11
N HIS A 241 -8.35 0.42 -5.40
CA HIS A 241 -7.80 -0.48 -4.39
C HIS A 241 -6.46 0.04 -3.85
N THR A 242 -5.53 0.42 -4.72
CA THR A 242 -4.19 0.91 -4.34
C THR A 242 -4.24 2.25 -3.61
N ALA A 243 -5.08 3.20 -4.08
CA ALA A 243 -5.31 4.46 -3.38
C ALA A 243 -5.93 4.24 -1.99
N GLY A 244 -6.81 3.24 -1.86
CA GLY A 244 -7.37 2.84 -0.58
C GLY A 244 -6.34 2.31 0.41
N ILE A 245 -5.37 1.51 -0.05
CA ILE A 245 -4.26 1.01 0.78
C ILE A 245 -3.37 2.17 1.24
N ALA A 246 -2.97 3.05 0.33
CA ALA A 246 -2.09 4.16 0.66
C ALA A 246 -2.76 5.17 1.59
N ALA A 247 -3.99 5.60 1.28
CA ALA A 247 -4.59 6.80 1.83
C ALA A 247 -6.07 6.69 2.25
N GLY A 248 -6.70 5.52 2.19
CA GLY A 248 -8.12 5.35 2.54
C GLY A 248 -8.42 5.68 3.99
N SER A 249 -9.56 6.34 4.27
CA SER A 249 -9.98 6.68 5.64
C SER A 249 -10.66 5.53 6.39
N GLY A 250 -11.09 4.50 5.68
CA GLY A 250 -11.92 3.42 6.21
C GLY A 250 -13.41 3.77 6.30
N ALA A 251 -13.83 4.95 5.85
CA ALA A 251 -15.23 5.36 5.95
C ALA A 251 -16.14 4.55 5.01
N GLU A 252 -17.31 4.15 5.53
CA GLU A 252 -18.44 3.56 4.80
C GLU A 252 -19.64 4.51 4.80
N GLY A 253 -19.55 5.64 5.50
CA GLY A 253 -20.53 6.68 5.73
C GLY A 253 -20.17 7.46 6.98
N ALA A 254 -20.98 8.45 7.37
CA ALA A 254 -20.66 9.38 8.44
C ALA A 254 -20.43 8.71 9.82
N ASP A 255 -21.08 7.60 10.10
CA ASP A 255 -21.06 6.96 11.41
C ASP A 255 -20.48 5.53 11.38
N THR A 256 -19.94 5.11 10.24
CA THR A 256 -19.46 3.74 10.05
C THR A 256 -18.04 3.74 9.50
N LEU A 257 -17.13 3.15 10.26
CA LEU A 257 -15.74 2.93 9.86
C LEU A 257 -15.48 1.44 9.72
N SER A 258 -14.85 1.09 8.60
CA SER A 258 -14.30 -0.22 8.33
C SER A 258 -12.98 -0.42 9.07
N PRO A 259 -12.58 -1.67 9.39
CA PRO A 259 -11.22 -1.98 9.81
C PRO A 259 -10.20 -1.80 8.67
N TYR A 260 -10.62 -1.69 7.40
CA TYR A 260 -9.76 -1.64 6.21
C TYR A 260 -9.33 -0.22 5.84
N ARG A 261 -8.74 0.50 6.80
CA ARG A 261 -8.25 1.86 6.65
C ARG A 261 -6.82 1.87 6.07
N GLY A 262 -6.51 2.80 5.16
CA GLY A 262 -5.19 3.01 4.59
C GLY A 262 -4.15 3.54 5.58
N ILE A 263 -2.88 3.57 5.16
CA ILE A 263 -1.76 3.95 6.04
C ILE A 263 -1.80 5.47 6.31
N ALA A 264 -1.88 6.31 5.27
CA ALA A 264 -1.86 7.78 5.37
C ALA A 264 -3.28 8.38 5.24
N TRP A 265 -4.17 7.99 6.14
CA TRP A 265 -5.61 8.22 6.04
C TRP A 265 -6.08 9.67 6.24
N GLU A 266 -5.19 10.61 6.55
CA GLU A 266 -5.48 12.06 6.59
C GLU A 266 -4.73 12.86 5.51
N SER A 267 -4.03 12.20 4.58
CA SER A 267 -3.37 12.88 3.46
C SER A 267 -4.37 13.46 2.46
N ASP A 268 -3.95 14.48 1.72
CA ASP A 268 -4.60 14.84 0.46
C ASP A 268 -4.23 13.82 -0.61
N ILE A 269 -5.12 13.61 -1.58
CA ILE A 269 -4.95 12.63 -2.65
C ILE A 269 -4.96 13.35 -4.00
N CYS A 270 -3.95 13.09 -4.84
CA CYS A 270 -3.87 13.55 -6.23
C CYS A 270 -3.73 12.35 -7.14
N LEU A 271 -4.57 12.25 -8.17
CA LEU A 271 -4.68 11.06 -9.01
C LEU A 271 -4.28 11.35 -10.46
N VAL A 272 -3.71 10.34 -11.11
CA VAL A 272 -3.61 10.26 -12.57
C VAL A 272 -4.22 8.92 -12.99
N CYS A 273 -5.28 8.98 -13.79
CA CYS A 273 -5.83 7.80 -14.45
C CYS A 273 -4.96 7.52 -15.68
N ASN A 274 -4.11 6.52 -15.56
CA ASN A 274 -3.16 6.13 -16.58
C ASN A 274 -3.86 5.40 -17.73
N ALA A 275 -3.22 5.32 -18.89
CA ALA A 275 -3.68 4.52 -20.02
C ALA A 275 -2.74 3.33 -20.22
N THR A 276 -3.29 2.14 -20.17
CA THR A 276 -2.54 0.88 -20.35
C THR A 276 -2.78 0.25 -21.72
N THR A 277 -2.08 -0.83 -22.04
CA THR A 277 -2.30 -1.61 -23.26
C THR A 277 -3.72 -2.18 -23.36
N ASP A 278 -4.41 -2.37 -22.24
CA ASP A 278 -5.80 -2.86 -22.20
C ASP A 278 -6.81 -1.78 -22.63
N ASP A 279 -6.40 -0.51 -22.60
CA ASP A 279 -7.24 0.64 -22.94
C ASP A 279 -7.20 1.05 -24.41
N ILE A 280 -6.51 0.29 -25.26
CA ILE A 280 -6.31 0.61 -26.69
C ILE A 280 -7.62 0.91 -27.41
N ALA A 281 -8.73 0.25 -27.05
CA ALA A 281 -10.05 0.49 -27.59
C ALA A 281 -10.69 1.81 -27.14
N LEU A 282 -10.14 2.44 -26.09
CA LEU A 282 -10.57 3.74 -25.57
C LEU A 282 -9.74 4.89 -26.15
N ILE A 283 -8.59 4.60 -26.78
CA ILE A 283 -7.69 5.59 -27.35
C ILE A 283 -8.14 5.91 -28.77
N ASN A 284 -8.15 7.21 -29.12
CA ASN A 284 -8.34 7.61 -30.49
C ASN A 284 -7.14 7.13 -31.33
N PRO A 285 -7.34 6.41 -32.46
CA PRO A 285 -6.25 5.95 -33.32
C PRO A 285 -5.24 7.03 -33.73
N ASP A 286 -5.67 8.26 -33.92
CA ASP A 286 -4.81 9.40 -34.27
C ASP A 286 -3.88 9.82 -33.11
N ASP A 287 -4.23 9.46 -31.87
CA ASP A 287 -3.48 9.77 -30.66
C ASP A 287 -2.66 8.58 -30.14
N TYR A 288 -2.77 7.39 -30.76
CA TYR A 288 -2.15 6.15 -30.28
C TYR A 288 -0.68 6.30 -29.88
N TYR A 289 0.12 6.96 -30.72
CA TYR A 289 1.56 7.15 -30.45
C TYR A 289 1.89 8.20 -29.40
N LYS A 290 0.89 8.89 -28.83
CA LYS A 290 1.10 9.75 -27.66
C LYS A 290 1.15 8.97 -26.36
N TYR A 291 0.56 7.78 -26.33
CA TYR A 291 0.47 6.93 -25.14
C TYR A 291 1.71 6.03 -25.03
N THR A 292 2.76 6.57 -24.47
CA THR A 292 4.04 5.91 -24.19
C THR A 292 4.43 6.17 -22.75
N TYR A 293 5.45 5.51 -22.24
CA TYR A 293 5.96 5.74 -20.87
C TYR A 293 6.46 7.20 -20.63
N ALA A 294 6.67 8.00 -21.68
CA ALA A 294 6.85 9.44 -21.52
C ALA A 294 5.61 10.11 -20.92
N LEU A 295 4.43 9.56 -21.18
CA LEU A 295 3.18 10.02 -20.58
C LEU A 295 3.12 9.68 -19.07
N ASP A 296 3.73 8.56 -18.64
CA ASP A 296 3.84 8.20 -17.23
C ASP A 296 4.68 9.24 -16.48
N ALA A 297 5.82 9.66 -17.05
CA ALA A 297 6.66 10.71 -16.47
C ALA A 297 5.92 12.05 -16.36
N LEU A 298 5.07 12.37 -17.34
CA LEU A 298 4.22 13.57 -17.28
C LEU A 298 3.14 13.44 -16.20
N GLY A 299 2.64 12.24 -15.93
CA GLY A 299 1.70 11.97 -14.84
C GLY A 299 2.36 12.20 -13.47
N PHE A 300 3.57 11.70 -13.26
CA PHE A 300 4.33 11.97 -12.03
C PHE A 300 4.60 13.47 -11.86
N LYS A 301 5.00 14.14 -12.95
CA LYS A 301 5.19 15.59 -12.95
C LYS A 301 3.90 16.34 -12.59
N TYR A 302 2.75 15.94 -13.14
CA TYR A 302 1.45 16.56 -12.82
C TYR A 302 1.15 16.47 -11.32
N ILE A 303 1.41 15.34 -10.69
CA ILE A 303 1.18 15.13 -9.25
C ILE A 303 2.14 16.00 -8.43
N PHE A 304 3.43 16.04 -8.76
CA PHE A 304 4.40 16.88 -8.07
C PHE A 304 4.10 18.38 -8.26
N ASP A 305 3.76 18.82 -9.48
CA ASP A 305 3.36 20.21 -9.75
C ASP A 305 2.11 20.61 -8.93
N TYR A 306 1.18 19.67 -8.71
CA TYR A 306 0.05 19.88 -7.81
C TYR A 306 0.52 20.09 -6.37
N ALA A 307 1.39 19.23 -5.87
CA ALA A 307 1.91 19.28 -4.51
C ALA A 307 2.69 20.57 -4.24
N ASP A 308 3.54 20.98 -5.18
CA ASP A 308 4.30 22.24 -5.12
C ASP A 308 3.39 23.45 -5.06
N ARG A 309 2.36 23.47 -5.91
CA ARG A 309 1.37 24.55 -5.94
C ARG A 309 0.62 24.74 -4.62
N VAL A 310 0.41 23.65 -3.87
CA VAL A 310 -0.22 23.70 -2.55
C VAL A 310 0.78 23.73 -1.38
N GLY A 311 2.09 23.74 -1.68
CA GLY A 311 3.17 23.85 -0.70
C GLY A 311 3.29 22.64 0.24
N LYS A 312 3.08 21.42 -0.27
CA LYS A 312 3.11 20.17 0.51
C LYS A 312 4.11 19.18 -0.07
N PRO A 313 4.80 18.40 0.78
CA PRO A 313 5.58 17.27 0.31
C PRO A 313 4.67 16.21 -0.31
N CYS A 314 5.23 15.40 -1.20
CA CYS A 314 4.50 14.42 -1.97
C CYS A 314 5.23 13.07 -2.05
N VAL A 315 4.48 12.00 -1.92
CA VAL A 315 4.91 10.66 -2.31
C VAL A 315 3.92 10.09 -3.32
N ILE A 316 4.44 9.56 -4.41
CA ILE A 316 3.66 8.93 -5.48
C ILE A 316 3.73 7.42 -5.34
N ASN A 317 2.59 6.75 -5.41
CA ASN A 317 2.48 5.31 -5.64
C ASN A 317 2.24 5.04 -7.12
N PHE A 318 3.05 4.17 -7.72
CA PHE A 318 2.87 3.65 -9.07
C PHE A 318 2.88 2.12 -9.01
N SER A 319 1.72 1.51 -9.20
CA SER A 319 1.53 0.06 -9.07
C SER A 319 1.40 -0.64 -10.43
N GLU A 320 1.94 -0.04 -11.45
CA GLU A 320 2.00 -0.53 -12.82
C GLU A 320 3.46 -0.69 -13.25
N GLY A 321 3.69 -1.18 -14.46
CA GLY A 321 5.02 -1.27 -15.02
C GLY A 321 5.09 -2.23 -16.19
N SER A 322 6.20 -2.13 -16.93
CA SER A 322 6.60 -3.05 -17.98
C SER A 322 7.80 -3.87 -17.53
N ARG A 323 8.21 -4.87 -18.32
CA ARG A 323 9.49 -5.54 -18.09
C ARG A 323 10.62 -4.51 -18.06
N GLN A 324 11.63 -4.74 -17.22
CA GLN A 324 12.76 -3.80 -17.19
C GLN A 324 13.49 -3.77 -18.55
N ASP A 325 14.06 -2.62 -18.83
CA ASP A 325 14.74 -2.36 -20.09
C ASP A 325 16.17 -2.91 -20.10
N PHE A 326 16.46 -3.78 -21.06
CA PHE A 326 17.81 -4.25 -21.37
C PHE A 326 18.33 -3.70 -22.70
N GLN A 327 17.48 -2.98 -23.44
CA GLN A 327 17.72 -2.49 -24.79
C GLN A 327 18.18 -1.04 -24.82
N GLY A 328 17.93 -0.27 -23.76
CA GLY A 328 18.25 1.15 -23.68
C GLY A 328 17.12 2.09 -24.03
N TYR A 329 15.87 1.62 -24.03
CA TYR A 329 14.69 2.45 -24.26
C TYR A 329 14.35 3.35 -23.10
N ASP A 330 14.70 2.95 -21.86
CA ASP A 330 14.33 3.64 -20.62
C ASP A 330 15.42 4.61 -20.11
N VAL A 331 16.54 4.77 -20.80
CA VAL A 331 17.66 5.64 -20.34
C VAL A 331 17.18 7.05 -20.05
N LEU A 332 16.50 7.69 -21.01
CA LEU A 332 15.97 9.05 -20.84
C LEU A 332 14.77 9.09 -19.90
N TYR A 333 13.99 8.03 -19.82
CA TYR A 333 12.92 7.90 -18.84
C TYR A 333 13.48 7.91 -17.42
N TYR A 334 14.52 7.13 -17.13
CA TYR A 334 15.17 7.11 -15.83
C TYR A 334 15.84 8.45 -15.49
N GLU A 335 16.47 9.12 -16.46
CA GLU A 335 17.02 10.47 -16.28
C GLU A 335 15.91 11.49 -15.94
N MET A 336 14.76 11.39 -16.60
CA MET A 336 13.61 12.22 -16.28
C MET A 336 13.09 11.96 -14.86
N LEU A 337 12.96 10.69 -14.45
CA LEU A 337 12.54 10.34 -13.09
C LEU A 337 13.51 10.85 -12.02
N ASP A 338 14.82 10.73 -12.27
CA ASP A 338 15.86 11.28 -11.39
C ASP A 338 15.72 12.81 -11.23
N SER A 339 15.35 13.51 -12.30
CA SER A 339 15.12 14.96 -12.27
C SER A 339 13.85 15.38 -11.52
N LEU A 340 12.87 14.49 -11.37
CA LEU A 340 11.59 14.76 -10.70
C LEU A 340 11.63 14.52 -9.19
N VAL A 341 12.52 13.63 -8.72
CA VAL A 341 12.58 13.27 -7.30
C VAL A 341 13.59 14.15 -6.55
N GLY A 342 13.41 14.23 -5.25
CA GLY A 342 14.32 15.00 -4.39
C GLY A 342 13.71 15.22 -3.01
N PRO A 343 14.16 16.25 -2.27
CA PRO A 343 13.58 16.60 -0.98
C PRO A 343 12.07 16.87 -1.09
N GLY A 344 11.27 16.06 -0.39
CA GLY A 344 9.81 16.16 -0.42
C GLY A 344 9.13 15.58 -1.66
N HIS A 345 9.86 15.04 -2.63
CA HIS A 345 9.33 14.40 -3.84
C HIS A 345 9.86 12.97 -3.96
N ILE A 346 9.00 11.98 -3.75
CA ILE A 346 9.37 10.56 -3.69
C ILE A 346 8.44 9.75 -4.58
N ILE A 347 9.02 8.84 -5.38
CA ILE A 347 8.28 7.86 -6.20
C ILE A 347 8.52 6.47 -5.61
N VAL A 348 7.43 5.74 -5.37
CA VAL A 348 7.41 4.35 -4.91
C VAL A 348 6.70 3.51 -5.97
N SER A 349 7.29 2.42 -6.39
CA SER A 349 6.71 1.56 -7.42
C SER A 349 6.82 0.07 -7.07
N SER A 350 5.90 -0.72 -7.60
CA SER A 350 5.81 -2.15 -7.40
C SER A 350 6.90 -2.92 -8.17
N ALA A 351 7.52 -3.93 -7.54
CA ALA A 351 8.60 -4.70 -8.14
C ALA A 351 8.19 -5.55 -9.35
N GLY A 352 6.88 -5.76 -9.56
CA GLY A 352 6.35 -6.68 -10.57
C GLY A 352 5.99 -8.05 -10.01
N ASN A 353 5.24 -8.83 -10.81
CA ASN A 353 4.65 -10.09 -10.36
C ASN A 353 5.19 -11.34 -11.11
N ASP A 354 6.33 -11.21 -11.77
CA ASP A 354 6.95 -12.29 -12.58
C ASP A 354 8.07 -13.05 -11.85
N GLY A 355 8.18 -12.88 -10.52
CA GLY A 355 9.27 -13.43 -9.70
C GLY A 355 9.34 -14.95 -9.62
N GLN A 356 8.36 -15.69 -10.16
CA GLN A 356 8.40 -17.17 -10.30
C GLN A 356 8.61 -17.64 -11.74
N ALA A 357 8.52 -16.73 -12.71
CA ALA A 357 8.78 -17.03 -14.12
C ALA A 357 10.29 -17.05 -14.39
N ILE A 358 10.72 -17.85 -15.36
CA ILE A 358 12.09 -17.76 -15.87
C ILE A 358 12.18 -16.49 -16.73
N ASN A 359 13.01 -15.54 -16.34
CA ASN A 359 13.15 -14.24 -17.01
C ASN A 359 14.57 -13.96 -17.50
N TYR A 360 15.49 -14.87 -17.25
CA TYR A 360 16.90 -14.66 -17.52
C TYR A 360 17.60 -15.96 -17.88
N LEU A 361 18.45 -15.90 -18.91
CA LEU A 361 19.35 -16.97 -19.28
C LEU A 361 20.77 -16.40 -19.41
N HIS A 362 21.71 -16.96 -18.68
CA HIS A 362 23.12 -16.58 -18.71
C HIS A 362 24.00 -17.71 -19.17
N LYS A 363 24.86 -17.43 -20.12
CA LYS A 363 25.94 -18.30 -20.56
C LYS A 363 27.27 -17.68 -20.15
N ALA A 364 27.89 -18.22 -19.11
CA ALA A 364 29.19 -17.77 -18.65
C ALA A 364 30.30 -18.10 -19.68
N PRO A 365 31.44 -17.38 -19.69
CA PRO A 365 32.59 -17.65 -20.60
C PRO A 365 33.13 -19.07 -20.54
N SER A 366 33.05 -19.71 -19.37
CA SER A 366 33.50 -21.09 -19.16
C SER A 366 32.54 -22.15 -19.72
N GLN A 367 31.30 -21.81 -20.02
CA GLN A 367 30.28 -22.72 -20.56
C GLN A 367 30.37 -22.76 -22.08
N GLN A 368 30.18 -23.96 -22.68
CA GLN A 368 30.07 -24.12 -24.11
C GLN A 368 28.73 -23.63 -24.66
N SER A 369 27.68 -23.85 -23.92
CA SER A 369 26.33 -23.41 -24.24
C SER A 369 25.45 -23.30 -23.00
N ALA A 370 24.36 -22.51 -23.09
CA ALA A 370 23.23 -22.51 -22.18
C ALA A 370 21.95 -22.40 -23.00
N GLY A 371 20.86 -23.06 -22.57
CA GLY A 371 19.62 -23.07 -23.35
C GLY A 371 18.39 -23.52 -22.59
N LEU A 372 17.24 -23.15 -23.18
CA LEU A 372 15.90 -23.50 -22.68
C LEU A 372 14.86 -23.36 -23.80
N PHE A 373 13.60 -23.67 -23.53
CA PHE A 373 12.50 -23.54 -24.49
C PHE A 373 11.87 -22.13 -24.43
N CYS A 374 11.23 -21.75 -25.54
CA CYS A 374 10.51 -20.50 -25.65
C CYS A 374 9.09 -20.71 -26.18
N GLY A 375 8.17 -19.79 -25.83
CA GLY A 375 6.77 -19.85 -26.23
C GLY A 375 6.11 -18.48 -26.24
N SER A 376 5.00 -18.35 -26.97
CA SER A 376 4.19 -17.13 -27.02
C SER A 376 2.76 -17.45 -27.43
N ASN A 377 1.81 -16.69 -26.92
CA ASN A 377 0.42 -16.69 -27.40
C ASN A 377 0.21 -15.75 -28.61
N LEU A 378 1.28 -15.09 -29.04
CA LEU A 378 1.33 -14.30 -30.27
C LEU A 378 1.95 -15.12 -31.40
N GLN A 379 2.13 -14.51 -32.56
CA GLN A 379 2.82 -15.12 -33.71
C GLN A 379 4.34 -15.09 -33.59
N ASN A 380 4.91 -14.40 -32.59
CA ASN A 380 6.33 -14.27 -32.40
C ASN A 380 6.74 -14.49 -30.94
N VAL A 381 8.01 -14.82 -30.77
CA VAL A 381 8.75 -14.72 -29.54
C VAL A 381 9.95 -13.80 -29.78
N GLY A 382 10.19 -12.88 -28.85
CA GLY A 382 11.26 -11.89 -28.94
C GLY A 382 12.22 -11.99 -27.76
N PHE A 383 13.51 -11.77 -28.02
CA PHE A 383 14.58 -11.75 -27.03
C PHE A 383 15.49 -10.57 -27.26
N THR A 384 16.14 -10.11 -26.19
CA THR A 384 17.33 -9.26 -26.27
C THR A 384 18.50 -10.03 -25.70
N THR A 385 19.64 -10.03 -26.39
CA THR A 385 20.90 -10.55 -25.86
C THR A 385 21.90 -9.43 -25.67
N LYS A 386 22.73 -9.54 -24.63
CA LYS A 386 23.95 -8.72 -24.43
C LYS A 386 25.15 -9.65 -24.44
N ALA A 387 26.22 -9.26 -25.14
CA ALA A 387 27.40 -10.07 -25.23
C ALA A 387 28.69 -9.21 -25.32
N THR A 388 29.76 -9.70 -24.69
CA THR A 388 31.11 -9.09 -24.74
C THR A 388 31.98 -9.66 -25.84
N ALA A 389 31.55 -10.75 -26.48
CA ALA A 389 32.28 -11.41 -27.56
C ALA A 389 31.29 -12.13 -28.50
N ASP A 390 31.81 -12.57 -29.67
CA ASP A 390 30.98 -13.30 -30.65
C ASP A 390 30.41 -14.61 -30.08
N PHE A 391 29.18 -14.85 -30.39
CA PHE A 391 28.44 -16.06 -30.04
C PHE A 391 27.44 -16.45 -31.14
N THR A 392 26.85 -17.63 -31.03
CA THR A 392 25.79 -18.08 -31.95
C THR A 392 24.48 -18.23 -31.17
N LEU A 393 23.43 -17.55 -31.62
CA LEU A 393 22.07 -17.90 -31.23
C LEU A 393 21.65 -19.14 -32.02
N ARG A 394 21.37 -20.22 -31.32
CA ARG A 394 20.87 -21.46 -31.88
C ARG A 394 19.39 -21.64 -31.59
N LEU A 395 18.58 -21.85 -32.61
CA LEU A 395 17.20 -22.25 -32.47
C LEU A 395 17.10 -23.71 -32.88
N SER A 396 16.50 -24.54 -32.01
CA SER A 396 16.24 -25.95 -32.25
C SER A 396 14.74 -26.18 -32.31
N VAL A 397 14.22 -26.52 -33.48
CA VAL A 397 12.78 -26.77 -33.73
C VAL A 397 12.53 -28.28 -33.64
N TYR A 398 11.75 -28.72 -32.68
CA TYR A 398 11.45 -30.12 -32.38
C TYR A 398 10.20 -30.56 -33.14
N SER A 399 10.39 -30.91 -34.42
CA SER A 399 9.36 -31.59 -35.22
C SER A 399 9.23 -33.06 -34.74
N GLN A 400 8.32 -33.81 -35.37
CA GLN A 400 8.17 -35.26 -35.04
C GLN A 400 9.34 -36.14 -35.58
N ALA A 401 10.42 -35.54 -36.07
CA ALA A 401 11.64 -36.21 -36.48
C ALA A 401 12.51 -36.57 -35.28
N ASP A 402 13.41 -37.59 -35.45
CA ASP A 402 14.30 -38.09 -34.39
C ASP A 402 15.29 -37.01 -33.86
N ALA A 403 15.57 -35.98 -34.62
CA ALA A 403 16.45 -34.87 -34.21
C ALA A 403 15.80 -33.53 -34.55
N PRO A 404 16.02 -32.49 -33.70
CA PRO A 404 15.51 -31.13 -33.99
C PRO A 404 16.19 -30.56 -35.24
N GLN A 405 15.46 -29.74 -35.98
CA GLN A 405 16.08 -28.93 -37.00
C GLN A 405 16.71 -27.70 -36.35
N VAL A 406 18.02 -27.53 -36.62
CA VAL A 406 18.84 -26.48 -36.02
C VAL A 406 19.01 -25.30 -36.98
N ILE A 407 18.84 -24.12 -36.44
CA ILE A 407 19.06 -22.82 -37.13
C ILE A 407 20.10 -22.06 -36.32
N ASP A 408 21.32 -21.95 -36.87
CA ASP A 408 22.42 -21.22 -36.22
C ASP A 408 22.59 -19.82 -36.82
N VAL A 409 22.54 -18.81 -35.98
CA VAL A 409 22.75 -17.41 -36.36
C VAL A 409 23.92 -16.85 -35.54
N PRO A 410 25.14 -16.83 -36.07
CA PRO A 410 26.27 -16.17 -35.43
C PRO A 410 26.05 -14.64 -35.35
N MET A 411 26.40 -14.03 -34.20
CA MET A 411 26.36 -12.57 -34.02
C MET A 411 27.22 -11.86 -35.07
N SER A 412 28.42 -12.41 -35.38
CA SER A 412 29.28 -11.89 -36.43
C SER A 412 28.63 -11.82 -37.81
N LYS A 413 27.68 -12.74 -38.13
CA LYS A 413 26.89 -12.70 -39.36
C LYS A 413 25.90 -11.52 -39.37
N VAL A 414 25.29 -11.20 -38.22
CA VAL A 414 24.43 -10.02 -38.07
C VAL A 414 25.21 -8.74 -38.23
N LEU A 415 26.33 -8.62 -37.52
CA LEU A 415 27.24 -7.44 -37.59
C LEU A 415 27.87 -7.20 -38.96
N ALA A 416 28.02 -8.24 -39.77
CA ALA A 416 28.58 -8.15 -41.12
C ALA A 416 27.62 -7.57 -42.18
N THR A 417 26.33 -7.44 -41.86
CA THR A 417 25.34 -6.79 -42.73
C THR A 417 25.51 -5.27 -42.71
N ASN A 418 25.12 -4.58 -43.80
CA ASN A 418 25.32 -3.13 -43.90
C ASN A 418 24.62 -2.28 -42.85
N ASP A 419 23.53 -2.78 -42.30
CA ASP A 419 22.68 -2.12 -41.29
C ASP A 419 22.62 -2.91 -39.97
N SER A 420 23.53 -3.87 -39.80
CA SER A 420 23.56 -4.79 -38.64
C SER A 420 22.23 -5.50 -38.39
N THR A 421 21.44 -5.76 -39.47
CA THR A 421 20.16 -6.44 -39.43
C THR A 421 20.18 -7.67 -40.35
N LEU A 422 19.81 -8.81 -39.83
CA LEU A 422 19.67 -10.07 -40.56
C LEU A 422 18.20 -10.52 -40.52
N VAL A 423 17.69 -10.96 -41.65
CA VAL A 423 16.38 -11.66 -41.73
C VAL A 423 16.59 -12.94 -42.51
N ASP A 424 16.24 -14.08 -41.90
CA ASP A 424 16.33 -15.39 -42.50
C ASP A 424 15.00 -16.14 -42.34
N THR A 425 14.67 -17.02 -43.27
CA THR A 425 13.42 -17.79 -43.24
C THR A 425 13.72 -19.28 -43.41
N VAL A 426 13.29 -20.06 -42.40
CA VAL A 426 13.50 -21.52 -42.38
C VAL A 426 12.15 -22.23 -42.36
N ALA A 427 11.98 -23.24 -43.22
CA ALA A 427 10.81 -24.09 -43.20
C ALA A 427 11.15 -25.39 -42.42
N VAL A 428 10.28 -25.75 -41.47
CA VAL A 428 10.36 -26.99 -40.69
C VAL A 428 9.00 -27.66 -40.73
N GLY A 429 8.89 -28.78 -41.42
CA GLY A 429 7.60 -29.45 -41.66
C GLY A 429 6.60 -28.48 -42.31
N ASP A 430 5.45 -28.31 -41.65
CA ASP A 430 4.35 -27.49 -42.14
C ASP A 430 4.48 -26.00 -41.78
N TYR A 431 5.49 -25.61 -41.02
CA TYR A 431 5.63 -24.24 -40.50
C TYR A 431 6.86 -23.52 -41.09
N LYS A 432 6.73 -22.21 -41.20
CA LYS A 432 7.83 -21.31 -41.58
C LYS A 432 8.14 -20.41 -40.39
N TYR A 433 9.42 -20.36 -40.07
CA TYR A 433 9.98 -19.49 -39.01
C TYR A 433 10.82 -18.42 -39.69
N VAL A 434 10.48 -17.16 -39.43
CA VAL A 434 11.31 -16.01 -39.82
C VAL A 434 12.11 -15.60 -38.62
N VAL A 435 13.43 -15.65 -38.71
CA VAL A 435 14.34 -15.17 -37.68
C VAL A 435 14.84 -13.81 -38.10
N SER A 436 14.54 -12.80 -37.32
CA SER A 436 15.04 -11.43 -37.49
C SER A 436 16.01 -11.10 -36.35
N ALA A 437 17.12 -10.46 -36.65
CA ALA A 437 18.12 -10.05 -35.67
C ALA A 437 18.65 -8.66 -36.02
N THR A 438 18.70 -7.75 -35.04
CA THR A 438 19.29 -6.41 -35.20
C THR A 438 20.27 -6.14 -34.08
N ALA A 439 21.55 -5.89 -34.42
CA ALA A 439 22.61 -5.65 -33.46
C ALA A 439 23.01 -4.18 -33.39
N TYR A 440 23.29 -3.70 -32.19
CA TYR A 440 23.73 -2.31 -31.92
C TYR A 440 24.58 -2.24 -30.64
N PRO A 441 25.39 -1.15 -30.45
CA PRO A 441 26.14 -0.96 -29.22
C PRO A 441 25.21 -0.80 -28.01
N SER A 442 25.60 -1.35 -26.87
CA SER A 442 24.84 -1.13 -25.62
C SER A 442 24.88 0.33 -25.19
N CYS A 443 23.76 0.89 -24.77
CA CYS A 443 23.70 2.22 -24.15
C CYS A 443 24.24 2.22 -22.72
N TYR A 444 24.27 1.07 -22.08
CA TYR A 444 24.63 0.94 -20.66
C TYR A 444 26.10 0.57 -20.46
N ASN A 445 26.71 -0.13 -21.42
CA ASN A 445 28.11 -0.54 -21.37
C ASN A 445 28.71 -0.57 -22.77
N ALA A 446 29.71 0.28 -23.04
CA ALA A 446 30.35 0.42 -24.34
C ALA A 446 31.08 -0.83 -24.83
N ASP A 447 31.45 -1.74 -23.94
CA ASP A 447 32.13 -3.00 -24.26
C ASP A 447 31.17 -4.14 -24.64
N GLU A 448 29.86 -3.89 -24.63
CA GLU A 448 28.83 -4.86 -24.94
C GLU A 448 28.12 -4.55 -26.26
N VAL A 449 27.77 -5.61 -26.98
CA VAL A 449 26.88 -5.56 -28.12
C VAL A 449 25.52 -6.11 -27.69
N VAL A 450 24.48 -5.36 -27.95
CA VAL A 450 23.08 -5.77 -27.79
C VAL A 450 22.55 -6.28 -29.12
N CYS A 451 21.75 -7.34 -29.10
CA CYS A 451 21.05 -7.82 -30.28
C CYS A 451 19.62 -8.19 -29.93
N ASP A 452 18.70 -7.59 -30.65
CA ASP A 452 17.27 -7.94 -30.60
C ASP A 452 16.98 -9.05 -31.61
N TRP A 453 16.27 -10.05 -31.15
CA TRP A 453 15.88 -11.24 -31.89
C TRP A 453 14.38 -11.38 -31.90
N ASP A 454 13.79 -11.58 -33.09
CA ASP A 454 12.41 -11.99 -33.26
C ASP A 454 12.37 -13.30 -34.05
N VAL A 455 11.61 -14.26 -33.50
CA VAL A 455 11.30 -15.53 -34.18
C VAL A 455 9.81 -15.55 -34.43
N ILE A 456 9.43 -15.41 -35.71
CA ILE A 456 8.04 -15.19 -36.12
C ILE A 456 7.53 -16.43 -36.87
N THR A 457 6.33 -16.90 -36.53
CA THR A 457 5.60 -17.95 -37.24
C THR A 457 4.54 -17.31 -38.13
N LEU A 458 4.62 -17.57 -39.43
CA LEU A 458 3.65 -16.98 -40.37
C LEU A 458 2.29 -17.66 -40.21
N ALA A 459 1.26 -16.86 -39.97
CA ALA A 459 -0.17 -17.26 -39.87
C ALA A 459 -0.56 -18.17 -38.69
N HIS A 460 0.34 -18.42 -37.75
CA HIS A 460 0.07 -19.30 -36.61
C HIS A 460 0.51 -18.67 -35.28
N ILE A 461 -0.18 -18.97 -34.20
CA ILE A 461 0.28 -18.66 -32.82
C ILE A 461 1.52 -19.51 -32.56
N PHE A 462 2.59 -18.91 -32.04
CA PHE A 462 3.89 -19.53 -31.86
C PHE A 462 3.81 -20.85 -31.06
N SER A 463 3.12 -20.85 -29.92
CA SER A 463 2.94 -22.05 -29.06
C SER A 463 2.02 -23.13 -29.67
N LYS A 464 1.44 -22.92 -30.85
CA LYS A 464 0.67 -23.92 -31.60
C LYS A 464 1.50 -24.60 -32.68
N CYS A 465 2.72 -24.11 -32.92
CA CYS A 465 3.69 -24.71 -33.82
C CYS A 465 4.52 -25.77 -33.09
N TYR A 466 5.59 -26.30 -33.71
CA TYR A 466 6.53 -27.19 -33.05
C TYR A 466 7.24 -26.49 -31.91
N PRO A 467 7.58 -27.22 -30.80
CA PRO A 467 8.37 -26.66 -29.71
C PRO A 467 9.72 -26.13 -30.22
N VAL A 468 10.10 -24.94 -29.75
CA VAL A 468 11.36 -24.29 -30.10
C VAL A 468 12.17 -24.07 -28.85
N ALA A 469 13.44 -24.50 -28.91
CA ALA A 469 14.43 -24.14 -27.90
C ALA A 469 15.38 -23.06 -28.44
N VAL A 470 15.80 -22.17 -27.56
CA VAL A 470 16.83 -21.15 -27.81
C VAL A 470 18.07 -21.52 -26.98
N GLN A 471 19.25 -21.47 -27.62
CA GLN A 471 20.54 -21.73 -26.95
C GLN A 471 21.54 -20.62 -27.33
N LEU A 472 22.31 -20.22 -26.36
CA LEU A 472 23.49 -19.36 -26.51
C LEU A 472 24.71 -20.29 -26.64
N VAL A 473 25.43 -20.23 -27.75
CA VAL A 473 26.53 -21.15 -28.07
C VAL A 473 27.81 -20.35 -28.36
N GLY A 474 28.92 -20.73 -27.76
CA GLY A 474 30.22 -20.11 -28.05
C GLY A 474 31.14 -20.14 -26.82
N GLN A 475 32.37 -20.64 -27.01
CA GLN A 475 33.37 -20.66 -25.96
C GLN A 475 33.97 -19.27 -25.73
N GLY A 476 34.14 -18.87 -24.48
CA GLY A 476 34.77 -17.58 -24.12
C GLY A 476 33.86 -16.37 -24.15
N ALA A 477 32.65 -16.47 -24.73
CA ALA A 477 31.68 -15.38 -24.72
C ALA A 477 30.89 -15.37 -23.43
N ASP A 478 30.74 -14.21 -22.82
CA ASP A 478 29.78 -13.93 -21.77
C ASP A 478 28.52 -13.39 -22.43
N VAL A 479 27.39 -14.11 -22.28
CA VAL A 479 26.14 -13.79 -22.98
C VAL A 479 24.95 -13.90 -22.06
N GLU A 480 24.19 -12.84 -22.01
CA GLU A 480 22.91 -12.77 -21.31
C GLU A 480 21.76 -12.72 -22.30
N LEU A 481 20.63 -13.37 -21.99
CA LEU A 481 19.40 -13.34 -22.79
C LEU A 481 18.22 -13.01 -21.90
N PHE A 482 17.41 -12.07 -22.35
CA PHE A 482 16.18 -11.59 -21.71
C PHE A 482 14.99 -11.74 -22.66
N PRO A 483 13.85 -12.34 -22.23
CA PRO A 483 12.65 -12.38 -23.06
C PRO A 483 11.98 -11.01 -23.13
N VAL A 484 11.66 -10.56 -24.33
CA VAL A 484 10.91 -9.32 -24.59
C VAL A 484 9.46 -9.62 -24.92
N THR A 485 9.23 -10.56 -25.86
CA THR A 485 7.89 -11.02 -26.23
C THR A 485 7.77 -12.52 -25.98
N GLY A 486 6.66 -12.96 -25.39
CA GLY A 486 6.47 -14.34 -24.99
C GLY A 486 7.17 -14.68 -23.66
N TRP A 487 7.55 -15.93 -23.47
CA TRP A 487 8.18 -16.45 -22.25
C TRP A 487 9.22 -17.52 -22.59
N ILE A 488 10.10 -17.80 -21.65
CA ILE A 488 11.06 -18.89 -21.65
C ILE A 488 10.73 -19.88 -20.55
N TYR A 489 11.00 -21.19 -20.77
CA TYR A 489 10.58 -22.25 -19.87
C TYR A 489 11.37 -23.53 -20.04
N HIS A 490 11.37 -24.42 -19.04
CA HIS A 490 11.90 -25.77 -19.15
C HIS A 490 10.88 -26.74 -19.74
N SER A 491 11.32 -27.68 -20.57
CA SER A 491 10.44 -28.63 -21.23
C SER A 491 10.96 -30.08 -21.09
N SER A 492 10.03 -31.03 -20.98
CA SER A 492 10.33 -32.45 -21.05
C SER A 492 10.66 -32.94 -22.46
N VAL A 493 10.50 -32.12 -23.49
CA VAL A 493 10.90 -32.44 -24.87
C VAL A 493 12.40 -32.61 -24.96
N ASP A 494 13.18 -31.79 -24.27
CA ASP A 494 14.60 -31.99 -24.06
C ASP A 494 14.97 -31.44 -22.67
N SER A 495 15.09 -32.34 -21.72
CA SER A 495 15.41 -32.01 -20.32
C SER A 495 16.87 -31.58 -20.10
N SER A 496 17.75 -31.70 -21.08
CA SER A 496 19.12 -31.18 -21.00
C SER A 496 19.17 -29.67 -21.15
N LEU A 497 18.11 -29.05 -21.69
CA LEU A 497 17.95 -27.61 -21.83
C LEU A 497 17.14 -27.06 -20.64
N ALA A 498 17.80 -26.94 -19.50
CA ALA A 498 17.21 -26.56 -18.23
C ALA A 498 17.95 -25.40 -17.54
N ASP A 499 18.64 -24.58 -18.32
CA ASP A 499 19.30 -23.38 -17.84
C ASP A 499 18.30 -22.25 -17.62
N GLY A 500 18.80 -21.14 -17.04
CA GLY A 500 17.99 -19.96 -16.77
C GLY A 500 17.37 -19.97 -15.38
N ASP A 501 17.02 -18.76 -14.92
CA ASP A 501 16.46 -18.54 -13.59
C ASP A 501 15.42 -17.39 -13.60
N ASN A 502 14.91 -17.06 -12.42
CA ASN A 502 13.90 -16.01 -12.21
C ASN A 502 14.48 -14.66 -11.79
N SER A 503 15.79 -14.46 -11.88
CA SER A 503 16.42 -13.17 -11.63
C SER A 503 16.02 -12.12 -12.67
N HIS A 504 16.35 -10.86 -12.44
CA HIS A 504 16.06 -9.74 -13.35
C HIS A 504 14.54 -9.56 -13.66
N SER A 505 13.67 -9.99 -12.74
CA SER A 505 12.20 -9.89 -12.90
C SER A 505 11.59 -8.64 -12.29
N VAL A 506 12.42 -7.67 -11.84
CA VAL A 506 11.95 -6.36 -11.41
C VAL A 506 11.49 -5.54 -12.61
N ASN A 507 10.31 -4.93 -12.52
CA ASN A 507 9.74 -4.13 -13.60
C ASN A 507 10.38 -2.74 -13.75
N SER A 508 10.25 -2.12 -14.93
CA SER A 508 10.39 -0.67 -15.12
C SER A 508 9.07 0.02 -14.76
N PRO A 509 9.04 1.19 -14.07
CA PRO A 509 10.20 1.98 -13.65
C PRO A 509 10.78 1.64 -12.28
N SER A 510 10.35 0.56 -11.61
CA SER A 510 10.89 0.15 -10.31
C SER A 510 12.39 -0.14 -10.34
N SER A 511 12.91 -0.58 -11.50
CA SER A 511 14.33 -0.78 -11.74
C SER A 511 15.14 0.53 -11.83
N ALA A 512 14.49 1.71 -11.97
CA ALA A 512 15.18 3.00 -12.01
C ALA A 512 15.91 3.30 -10.68
N PRO A 513 17.08 3.96 -10.71
CA PRO A 513 17.81 4.32 -9.50
C PRO A 513 17.01 5.23 -8.56
N ALA A 514 16.27 6.17 -9.11
CA ALA A 514 15.52 7.20 -8.40
C ALA A 514 14.22 6.71 -7.75
N VAL A 515 13.72 5.52 -8.13
CA VAL A 515 12.42 4.98 -7.70
C VAL A 515 12.62 3.95 -6.61
N ILE A 516 11.84 4.06 -5.54
CA ILE A 516 11.81 3.05 -4.47
C ILE A 516 11.02 1.84 -4.94
N CYS A 517 11.68 0.72 -5.08
CA CYS A 517 11.13 -0.55 -5.53
C CYS A 517 10.62 -1.39 -4.36
N VAL A 518 9.37 -1.84 -4.43
CA VAL A 518 8.73 -2.58 -3.34
C VAL A 518 8.35 -3.99 -3.76
N GLY A 519 8.91 -4.97 -3.06
CA GLY A 519 8.53 -6.37 -3.17
C GLY A 519 7.42 -6.77 -2.21
N ALA A 520 6.86 -7.97 -2.38
CA ALA A 520 5.71 -8.46 -1.64
C ALA A 520 6.04 -9.56 -0.64
N THR A 521 5.51 -9.43 0.59
CA THR A 521 5.53 -10.47 1.63
C THR A 521 4.14 -11.03 1.90
N GLY A 522 4.06 -12.27 2.40
CA GLY A 522 2.83 -12.99 2.71
C GLY A 522 2.56 -13.08 4.20
N TYR A 523 1.30 -12.84 4.59
CA TYR A 523 0.81 -13.00 5.97
C TYR A 523 -0.56 -13.65 6.01
N ARG A 524 -1.51 -13.16 5.20
CA ARG A 524 -2.87 -13.72 5.15
C ARG A 524 -2.94 -14.76 4.05
N THR A 525 -3.22 -16.00 4.42
CA THR A 525 -3.36 -17.13 3.49
C THR A 525 -4.82 -17.43 3.15
N GLN A 526 -5.77 -16.84 3.91
CA GLN A 526 -7.20 -17.09 3.73
C GLN A 526 -8.04 -15.93 4.23
N PHE A 527 -9.25 -15.81 3.69
CA PHE A 527 -10.27 -14.87 4.16
C PHE A 527 -11.68 -15.43 3.91
N ILE A 528 -12.69 -14.82 4.52
CA ILE A 528 -14.09 -15.14 4.25
C ILE A 528 -14.66 -14.05 3.35
N ASN A 529 -15.25 -14.41 2.21
CA ASN A 529 -15.87 -13.47 1.30
C ASN A 529 -17.28 -13.05 1.78
N TYR A 530 -17.88 -12.07 1.10
CA TYR A 530 -19.20 -11.52 1.42
C TYR A 530 -20.34 -12.55 1.36
N LEU A 531 -20.13 -13.69 0.67
CA LEU A 531 -21.06 -14.83 0.62
C LEU A 531 -20.84 -15.83 1.75
N GLY A 532 -19.92 -15.57 2.70
CA GLY A 532 -19.57 -16.47 3.79
C GLY A 532 -18.68 -17.65 3.35
N GLN A 533 -18.10 -17.62 2.16
CA GLN A 533 -17.23 -18.66 1.65
C GLN A 533 -15.77 -18.39 2.06
N GLN A 534 -15.10 -19.43 2.54
CA GLN A 534 -13.67 -19.37 2.78
C GLN A 534 -12.91 -19.41 1.45
N LYS A 535 -12.05 -18.43 1.23
CA LYS A 535 -11.10 -18.36 0.12
C LYS A 535 -9.71 -18.61 0.68
N VAL A 536 -8.94 -19.45 0.01
CA VAL A 536 -7.57 -19.82 0.39
C VAL A 536 -6.65 -19.50 -0.78
N TYR A 537 -5.72 -18.58 -0.56
CA TYR A 537 -4.66 -18.21 -1.50
C TYR A 537 -3.35 -18.12 -0.71
N ASP A 538 -2.62 -19.24 -0.64
CA ASP A 538 -1.38 -19.33 0.13
C ASP A 538 -0.17 -19.15 -0.79
N ASN A 539 0.43 -17.95 -0.74
CA ASN A 539 1.70 -17.63 -1.40
C ASN A 539 2.80 -17.33 -0.36
N GLY A 540 2.71 -17.93 0.82
CA GLY A 540 3.63 -17.73 1.93
C GLY A 540 3.00 -17.04 3.14
N GLN A 541 3.64 -17.15 4.29
CA GLN A 541 3.16 -16.63 5.58
C GLN A 541 4.34 -16.13 6.43
N GLY A 542 4.03 -15.38 7.48
CA GLY A 542 5.01 -14.96 8.46
C GLY A 542 6.09 -14.00 7.93
N GLY A 543 5.85 -13.26 6.83
CA GLY A 543 6.81 -12.35 6.22
C GLY A 543 7.67 -12.99 5.12
N ALA A 544 7.40 -14.22 4.72
CA ALA A 544 8.05 -14.84 3.56
C ALA A 544 7.75 -14.03 2.29
N ARG A 545 8.75 -13.89 1.40
CA ARG A 545 8.55 -13.33 0.08
C ARG A 545 7.51 -14.17 -0.68
N THR A 546 6.54 -13.51 -1.28
CA THR A 546 5.59 -14.20 -2.15
C THR A 546 6.28 -14.67 -3.43
N PRO A 547 5.93 -15.85 -3.98
CA PRO A 547 6.59 -16.38 -5.18
C PRO A 547 6.54 -15.43 -6.37
N PHE A 548 5.44 -14.69 -6.54
CA PHE A 548 5.25 -13.76 -7.65
C PHE A 548 6.13 -12.50 -7.55
N SER A 549 6.58 -12.11 -6.34
CA SER A 549 7.32 -10.86 -6.15
C SER A 549 8.59 -10.82 -7.00
N GLY A 550 8.74 -9.75 -7.79
CA GLY A 550 9.90 -9.50 -8.64
C GLY A 550 11.22 -9.59 -7.88
N VAL A 551 12.25 -10.12 -8.54
CA VAL A 551 13.59 -10.43 -8.01
C VAL A 551 14.63 -9.67 -8.83
N GLY A 552 15.58 -9.04 -8.14
CA GLY A 552 16.74 -8.42 -8.79
C GLY A 552 17.77 -9.45 -9.30
N PRO A 553 18.94 -8.98 -9.75
CA PRO A 553 19.33 -7.57 -9.82
C PRO A 553 18.63 -6.80 -10.95
N THR A 554 18.93 -5.51 -11.07
CA THR A 554 18.58 -4.72 -12.26
C THR A 554 19.54 -4.98 -13.40
N PHE A 555 19.23 -4.44 -14.60
CA PHE A 555 20.04 -4.54 -15.81
C PHE A 555 21.50 -4.06 -15.64
N ASP A 556 21.76 -3.17 -14.69
CA ASP A 556 23.07 -2.63 -14.34
C ASP A 556 23.64 -3.21 -13.04
N GLY A 557 23.09 -4.33 -12.56
CA GLY A 557 23.58 -5.11 -11.42
C GLY A 557 23.23 -4.54 -10.04
N ARG A 558 22.39 -3.49 -9.94
CA ARG A 558 21.94 -2.96 -8.63
C ARG A 558 21.00 -3.93 -7.94
N VAL A 559 21.10 -3.95 -6.61
CA VAL A 559 20.16 -4.72 -5.77
C VAL A 559 18.80 -4.05 -5.81
N LYS A 560 17.77 -4.81 -6.17
CA LYS A 560 16.35 -4.52 -6.06
C LYS A 560 15.61 -5.82 -5.68
N PRO A 561 14.43 -5.76 -5.01
CA PRO A 561 13.73 -4.56 -4.55
C PRO A 561 14.52 -3.81 -3.46
N ASP A 562 14.12 -2.56 -3.15
CA ASP A 562 14.74 -1.81 -2.03
C ASP A 562 14.16 -2.27 -0.70
N VAL A 563 12.84 -2.52 -0.65
CA VAL A 563 12.11 -2.81 0.58
C VAL A 563 10.95 -3.77 0.30
N MET A 564 10.53 -4.51 1.31
CA MET A 564 9.36 -5.39 1.26
C MET A 564 8.21 -4.82 2.07
N ALA A 565 6.98 -5.15 1.66
CA ALA A 565 5.77 -4.91 2.43
C ALA A 565 4.72 -6.00 2.14
N PRO A 566 3.69 -6.18 3.00
CA PRO A 566 2.62 -7.13 2.74
C PRO A 566 1.93 -6.88 1.40
N GLY A 567 1.82 -7.91 0.56
CA GLY A 567 1.22 -7.84 -0.77
C GLY A 567 0.28 -9.01 -1.08
N GLN A 568 0.01 -9.88 -0.10
CA GLN A 568 -0.87 -11.03 -0.28
C GLN A 568 -2.18 -10.85 0.46
N ASN A 569 -3.32 -11.03 -0.26
CA ASN A 569 -4.67 -10.94 0.28
C ASN A 569 -4.89 -9.63 1.06
N ILE A 570 -4.49 -8.52 0.48
CA ILE A 570 -4.66 -7.18 1.05
C ILE A 570 -6.08 -6.71 0.77
N ILE A 571 -6.79 -6.30 1.83
CA ILE A 571 -8.18 -5.85 1.71
C ILE A 571 -8.21 -4.32 1.63
N SER A 572 -8.89 -3.80 0.59
CA SER A 572 -9.06 -2.37 0.36
C SER A 572 -10.34 -2.05 -0.40
N SER A 573 -10.59 -0.77 -0.65
CA SER A 573 -11.76 -0.27 -1.38
C SER A 573 -11.85 -0.80 -2.81
N TYR A 574 -13.08 -1.05 -3.28
CA TYR A 574 -13.38 -1.57 -4.60
C TYR A 574 -14.47 -0.77 -5.29
N SER A 575 -14.31 -0.48 -6.59
CA SER A 575 -15.12 0.49 -7.31
C SER A 575 -16.59 0.07 -7.44
N SER A 576 -17.50 0.97 -7.05
CA SER A 576 -18.94 0.79 -7.25
C SER A 576 -19.32 0.79 -8.72
N PHE A 577 -18.63 1.54 -9.55
CA PHE A 577 -18.86 1.59 -11.00
C PHE A 577 -18.46 0.27 -11.67
N TYR A 578 -17.34 -0.31 -11.25
CA TYR A 578 -16.92 -1.63 -11.72
C TYR A 578 -17.93 -2.71 -11.33
N LEU A 579 -18.36 -2.75 -10.06
CA LEU A 579 -19.34 -3.72 -9.57
C LEU A 579 -20.67 -3.64 -10.34
N GLU A 580 -21.15 -2.42 -10.62
CA GLU A 580 -22.41 -2.21 -11.35
C GLU A 580 -22.30 -2.68 -12.81
N ASN A 581 -21.14 -2.53 -13.45
CA ASN A 581 -20.95 -2.85 -14.86
C ASN A 581 -20.45 -4.28 -15.12
N ASN A 582 -19.89 -4.96 -14.11
CA ASN A 582 -19.32 -6.30 -14.23
C ASN A 582 -19.82 -7.24 -13.11
N PRO A 583 -21.15 -7.40 -12.94
CA PRO A 583 -21.70 -8.14 -11.76
C PRO A 583 -21.30 -9.62 -11.73
N ASP A 584 -20.89 -10.19 -12.86
CA ASP A 584 -20.50 -11.59 -12.99
C ASP A 584 -18.96 -11.77 -13.06
N ALA A 585 -18.18 -10.72 -12.78
CA ALA A 585 -16.72 -10.81 -12.81
C ALA A 585 -16.18 -11.73 -11.72
N GLY A 586 -15.19 -12.53 -12.06
CA GLY A 586 -14.66 -13.57 -11.15
C GLY A 586 -13.98 -13.02 -9.90
N ASP A 587 -13.40 -11.84 -9.98
CA ASP A 587 -12.70 -11.14 -8.90
C ASP A 587 -13.63 -10.61 -7.80
N ILE A 588 -14.92 -10.40 -8.09
CA ILE A 588 -15.96 -10.09 -7.10
C ILE A 588 -16.09 -11.21 -6.04
N ASN A 589 -15.72 -12.44 -6.38
CA ASN A 589 -15.65 -13.53 -5.41
C ASN A 589 -14.62 -13.29 -4.28
N SER A 590 -13.74 -12.33 -4.45
CA SER A 590 -12.77 -11.89 -3.44
C SER A 590 -13.26 -10.68 -2.63
N ASP A 591 -14.48 -10.19 -2.86
CA ASP A 591 -15.09 -9.19 -1.99
C ASP A 591 -15.33 -9.80 -0.60
N VAL A 592 -14.84 -9.12 0.43
CA VAL A 592 -15.03 -9.56 1.82
C VAL A 592 -16.27 -8.95 2.44
N ARG A 593 -16.71 -7.81 1.92
CA ARG A 593 -17.89 -7.10 2.41
C ARG A 593 -18.44 -6.13 1.36
N HIS A 594 -19.77 -6.10 1.22
CA HIS A 594 -20.49 -5.05 0.52
C HIS A 594 -21.14 -4.09 1.52
N PHE A 595 -21.22 -2.80 1.17
CA PHE A 595 -21.96 -1.80 1.93
C PHE A 595 -22.60 -0.78 0.99
N SER A 596 -23.66 -0.12 1.47
CA SER A 596 -24.40 0.87 0.66
C SER A 596 -24.19 2.28 1.20
N HIS A 597 -23.92 3.23 0.31
CA HIS A 597 -23.87 4.65 0.63
C HIS A 597 -24.51 5.47 -0.50
N LYS A 598 -25.42 6.38 -0.18
CA LYS A 598 -26.16 7.24 -1.15
C LYS A 598 -26.75 6.50 -2.35
N GLY A 599 -27.25 5.29 -2.11
CA GLY A 599 -27.91 4.49 -3.14
C GLY A 599 -26.99 3.68 -4.06
N ARG A 600 -25.66 3.72 -3.87
CA ARG A 600 -24.70 2.86 -4.56
C ARG A 600 -24.16 1.77 -3.65
N THR A 601 -23.76 0.66 -4.23
CA THR A 601 -23.09 -0.45 -3.54
C THR A 601 -21.59 -0.36 -3.78
N TYR A 602 -20.83 -0.36 -2.69
CA TYR A 602 -19.37 -0.38 -2.66
C TYR A 602 -18.89 -1.68 -2.03
N ALA A 603 -17.65 -2.05 -2.25
CA ALA A 603 -17.07 -3.24 -1.64
C ALA A 603 -15.69 -2.98 -1.02
N TRP A 604 -15.33 -3.90 -0.13
CA TRP A 604 -13.96 -4.16 0.30
C TRP A 604 -13.54 -5.48 -0.32
N ASN A 605 -12.49 -5.45 -1.14
CA ASN A 605 -12.01 -6.60 -1.90
C ASN A 605 -10.61 -7.00 -1.48
N SER A 606 -10.31 -8.28 -1.56
CA SER A 606 -8.99 -8.85 -1.24
C SER A 606 -8.22 -9.13 -2.52
N ASN A 607 -7.09 -8.44 -2.71
CA ASN A 607 -6.18 -8.61 -3.84
C ASN A 607 -4.77 -9.01 -3.41
N ALA A 608 -4.01 -9.58 -4.35
CA ALA A 608 -2.61 -9.95 -4.16
C ALA A 608 -1.75 -9.46 -5.32
N GLY A 609 -0.55 -8.99 -5.00
CA GLY A 609 0.43 -8.45 -5.95
C GLY A 609 1.40 -7.50 -5.27
N THR A 610 2.51 -7.21 -5.90
CA THR A 610 3.41 -6.11 -5.51
C THR A 610 2.72 -4.76 -5.64
N SER A 611 1.69 -4.67 -6.48
CA SER A 611 0.77 -3.53 -6.57
C SER A 611 0.08 -3.19 -5.24
N MET A 612 -0.09 -4.17 -4.35
CA MET A 612 -0.68 -3.97 -3.01
C MET A 612 0.38 -3.65 -1.97
N SER A 613 1.65 -4.04 -2.19
CA SER A 613 2.77 -3.74 -1.30
C SER A 613 3.26 -2.30 -1.45
N SER A 614 3.37 -1.82 -2.68
CA SER A 614 3.86 -0.47 -3.01
C SER A 614 3.07 0.63 -2.28
N PRO A 615 1.73 0.66 -2.29
CA PRO A 615 0.96 1.69 -1.60
C PRO A 615 1.07 1.63 -0.07
N VAL A 616 1.44 0.48 0.53
CA VAL A 616 1.77 0.40 1.96
C VAL A 616 3.01 1.23 2.26
N VAL A 617 4.07 1.09 1.43
CA VAL A 617 5.32 1.86 1.58
C VAL A 617 5.09 3.33 1.27
N ALA A 618 4.33 3.68 0.24
CA ALA A 618 3.98 5.05 -0.08
C ALA A 618 3.23 5.73 1.08
N GLY A 619 2.25 5.04 1.67
CA GLY A 619 1.55 5.50 2.86
C GLY A 619 2.49 5.68 4.06
N ALA A 620 3.43 4.76 4.28
CA ALA A 620 4.44 4.85 5.34
C ALA A 620 5.34 6.09 5.19
N ILE A 621 5.84 6.31 3.97
CA ILE A 621 6.66 7.48 3.65
C ILE A 621 5.85 8.78 3.82
N ALA A 622 4.54 8.79 3.53
CA ALA A 622 3.69 9.94 3.81
C ALA A 622 3.63 10.28 5.32
N LEU A 623 3.66 9.29 6.21
CA LEU A 623 3.77 9.54 7.65
C LEU A 623 5.15 10.13 8.02
N TRP A 624 6.21 9.65 7.36
CA TRP A 624 7.57 10.18 7.56
C TRP A 624 7.69 11.61 7.02
N LEU A 625 7.12 11.92 5.86
CA LEU A 625 7.06 13.26 5.28
C LEU A 625 6.22 14.24 6.13
N GLN A 626 5.21 13.76 6.86
CA GLN A 626 4.52 14.58 7.86
C GLN A 626 5.47 15.00 8.99
N ALA A 627 6.42 14.14 9.38
CA ALA A 627 7.44 14.46 10.38
C ALA A 627 8.55 15.33 9.79
N ASP A 628 9.07 14.96 8.62
CA ASP A 628 10.13 15.69 7.93
C ASP A 628 9.78 15.89 6.43
N PRO A 629 9.26 17.07 6.07
CA PRO A 629 8.87 17.39 4.69
C PRO A 629 10.03 17.40 3.68
N SER A 630 11.28 17.33 4.15
CA SER A 630 12.48 17.42 3.30
C SER A 630 13.13 16.08 2.98
N LEU A 631 12.53 14.95 3.42
CA LEU A 631 13.07 13.63 3.10
C LEU A 631 13.17 13.40 1.59
N SER A 632 14.29 12.86 1.17
CA SER A 632 14.58 12.43 -0.19
C SER A 632 14.47 10.90 -0.36
N PRO A 633 14.44 10.34 -1.57
CA PRO A 633 14.55 8.91 -1.79
C PRO A 633 15.75 8.27 -1.09
N SER A 634 16.92 8.91 -1.14
CA SER A 634 18.14 8.42 -0.49
C SER A 634 18.04 8.41 1.05
N ASP A 635 17.30 9.36 1.63
CA ASP A 635 16.99 9.33 3.08
C ASP A 635 16.13 8.14 3.43
N CYS A 636 15.12 7.84 2.61
CA CYS A 636 14.27 6.67 2.80
C CYS A 636 15.07 5.37 2.74
N LEU A 637 15.96 5.20 1.75
CA LEU A 637 16.85 4.03 1.67
C LEU A 637 17.70 3.87 2.94
N SER A 638 18.29 4.98 3.42
CA SER A 638 19.09 4.98 4.65
C SER A 638 18.25 4.69 5.91
N ILE A 639 16.95 5.02 5.91
CA ILE A 639 16.02 4.63 6.98
C ILE A 639 15.70 3.13 6.88
N PHE A 640 15.44 2.60 5.69
CA PHE A 640 15.22 1.17 5.47
C PHE A 640 16.40 0.33 5.97
N GLU A 641 17.62 0.71 5.61
CA GLU A 641 18.85 0.03 6.06
C GLU A 641 18.89 -0.17 7.58
N LYS A 642 18.44 0.84 8.35
CA LYS A 642 18.51 0.86 9.80
C LYS A 642 17.31 0.21 10.50
N THR A 643 16.14 0.22 9.85
CA THR A 643 14.87 -0.02 10.56
C THR A 643 14.04 -1.17 10.02
N CYS A 644 14.31 -1.65 8.80
CA CYS A 644 13.58 -2.77 8.22
C CYS A 644 13.79 -4.06 9.02
N ARG A 645 12.73 -4.84 9.11
CA ARG A 645 12.77 -6.17 9.74
C ARG A 645 13.31 -7.20 8.77
N ARG A 646 14.29 -7.95 9.21
CA ARG A 646 14.91 -9.01 8.41
C ARG A 646 14.16 -10.32 8.61
N TYR A 647 13.63 -10.88 7.52
CA TYR A 647 12.88 -12.13 7.54
C TYR A 647 13.77 -13.31 7.94
N ASP A 648 14.91 -13.46 7.28
CA ASP A 648 15.88 -14.50 7.55
C ASP A 648 17.22 -13.88 7.99
N PRO A 649 17.62 -14.05 9.25
CA PRO A 649 18.87 -13.50 9.76
C PRO A 649 20.13 -14.14 9.16
N MET A 650 19.99 -15.27 8.43
CA MET A 650 21.10 -15.94 7.76
C MET A 650 21.41 -15.31 6.40
N LEU A 651 20.50 -14.50 5.85
CA LEU A 651 20.73 -13.75 4.61
C LEU A 651 21.51 -12.46 4.90
N SER A 652 22.38 -12.10 3.97
CA SER A 652 22.95 -10.73 3.96
C SER A 652 21.92 -9.75 3.41
N TYR A 653 21.93 -8.51 3.91
CA TYR A 653 21.06 -7.42 3.49
C TYR A 653 21.86 -6.17 3.15
N PRO A 654 21.50 -5.42 2.08
CA PRO A 654 20.41 -5.72 1.15
C PRO A 654 20.73 -6.91 0.23
N ASN A 655 19.67 -7.54 -0.33
CA ASN A 655 19.81 -8.62 -1.31
C ASN A 655 18.66 -8.58 -2.34
N ASN A 656 18.82 -9.31 -3.45
CA ASN A 656 17.88 -9.29 -4.58
C ASN A 656 16.52 -9.92 -4.30
N LEU A 657 16.30 -10.55 -3.15
CA LEU A 657 15.03 -11.16 -2.76
C LEU A 657 14.20 -10.29 -1.83
N TYR A 658 14.86 -9.57 -0.92
CA TYR A 658 14.22 -8.84 0.18
C TYR A 658 14.64 -7.36 0.29
N GLY A 659 15.58 -6.88 -0.53
CA GLY A 659 16.17 -5.56 -0.34
C GLY A 659 16.77 -5.38 1.05
N TYR A 660 16.45 -4.29 1.73
CA TYR A 660 16.81 -4.05 3.13
C TYR A 660 15.97 -4.85 4.14
N GLY A 661 14.89 -5.49 3.70
CA GLY A 661 13.94 -6.21 4.55
C GLY A 661 12.52 -5.64 4.48
N GLU A 662 11.65 -6.06 5.40
CA GLU A 662 10.27 -5.58 5.46
C GLU A 662 10.18 -4.28 6.27
N ILE A 663 9.42 -3.31 5.74
CA ILE A 663 9.24 -2.00 6.34
C ILE A 663 8.67 -2.08 7.77
N ASP A 664 9.25 -1.30 8.69
CA ASP A 664 8.67 -0.99 10.00
C ASP A 664 8.37 0.51 10.07
N VAL A 665 7.10 0.88 9.96
CA VAL A 665 6.66 2.27 9.82
C VAL A 665 7.00 3.09 11.04
N THR A 666 6.79 2.54 12.25
CA THR A 666 7.06 3.25 13.50
C THR A 666 8.57 3.36 13.75
N ALA A 667 9.34 2.29 13.54
CA ALA A 667 10.79 2.36 13.69
C ALA A 667 11.43 3.37 12.71
N GLY A 668 10.93 3.41 11.46
CA GLY A 668 11.35 4.42 10.49
C GLY A 668 11.02 5.84 10.93
N LEU A 669 9.82 6.06 11.46
CA LEU A 669 9.40 7.36 11.98
C LEU A 669 10.23 7.79 13.21
N GLU A 670 10.55 6.87 14.10
CA GLU A 670 11.44 7.13 15.24
C GLU A 670 12.85 7.54 14.76
N GLU A 671 13.37 6.91 13.68
CA GLU A 671 14.65 7.30 13.08
C GLU A 671 14.57 8.69 12.43
N VAL A 672 13.47 9.05 11.75
CA VAL A 672 13.24 10.40 11.22
C VAL A 672 13.30 11.44 12.34
N LEU A 673 12.54 11.22 13.41
CA LEU A 673 12.51 12.12 14.58
C LEU A 673 13.87 12.21 15.28
N ARG A 674 14.61 11.10 15.36
CA ARG A 674 15.97 11.07 15.91
C ARG A 674 16.95 11.90 15.07
N ARG A 675 16.85 11.85 13.74
CA ARG A 675 17.67 12.66 12.82
C ARG A 675 17.39 14.16 13.00
N GLN A 676 16.15 14.54 13.12
CA GLN A 676 15.75 15.93 13.39
C GLN A 676 16.30 16.41 14.75
N ALA A 677 16.17 15.60 15.81
CA ALA A 677 16.70 15.94 17.12
C ALA A 677 18.23 16.06 17.10
N ALA A 678 18.94 15.21 16.36
CA ALA A 678 20.39 15.27 16.22
C ALA A 678 20.83 16.51 15.43
N GLY A 679 20.09 16.90 14.38
CA GLY A 679 20.32 18.13 13.62
C GLY A 679 20.16 19.40 14.47
N VAL A 680 19.24 19.39 15.43
CA VAL A 680 19.05 20.48 16.41
C VAL A 680 20.17 20.49 17.48
N GLN A 681 20.70 19.32 17.85
CA GLN A 681 21.78 19.19 18.83
C GLN A 681 23.18 19.46 18.25
N GLY A 682 23.30 19.46 16.92
CA GLY A 682 24.58 19.65 16.23
C GLY A 682 25.12 21.09 16.23
N VAL A 683 24.40 22.06 16.80
CA VAL A 683 24.94 23.38 17.10
C VAL A 683 25.48 23.33 18.54
N PRO A 684 26.82 23.27 18.76
CA PRO A 684 27.34 23.43 20.10
C PRO A 684 26.81 24.76 20.63
N VAL A 685 26.08 24.72 21.72
CA VAL A 685 25.77 25.95 22.46
C VAL A 685 27.13 26.46 22.96
N GLN A 686 27.81 27.26 22.17
CA GLN A 686 28.92 28.04 22.67
C GLN A 686 28.38 28.93 23.80
N PRO A 687 29.10 29.07 24.91
CA PRO A 687 28.68 29.99 25.94
C PRO A 687 28.39 31.33 25.27
N ALA A 688 27.26 31.94 25.67
CA ALA A 688 26.73 33.18 25.06
C ALA A 688 27.85 34.19 24.86
N THR A 689 28.34 34.30 23.63
CA THR A 689 29.46 35.20 23.29
C THR A 689 28.95 36.57 22.89
N GLY A 690 27.61 36.74 22.85
CA GLY A 690 26.97 37.96 22.35
C GLY A 690 27.20 38.20 20.85
N ARG A 691 27.92 37.31 20.16
CA ARG A 691 28.17 37.47 18.73
C ARG A 691 26.89 37.31 17.91
N ILE A 692 26.76 38.20 16.92
CA ILE A 692 25.64 38.24 16.01
C ILE A 692 26.07 37.69 14.65
N TYR A 693 25.20 36.88 14.04
CA TYR A 693 25.42 36.26 12.75
C TYR A 693 24.26 36.59 11.81
N THR A 694 24.54 36.71 10.53
CA THR A 694 23.54 36.69 9.45
C THR A 694 22.96 35.29 9.29
N LEU A 695 21.85 35.12 8.55
CA LEU A 695 21.20 33.83 8.35
C LEU A 695 22.09 32.81 7.60
N ASP A 696 23.01 33.29 6.79
CA ASP A 696 24.05 32.49 6.08
C ASP A 696 25.27 32.15 6.96
N GLY A 697 25.23 32.48 8.26
CA GLY A 697 26.26 32.10 9.23
C GLY A 697 27.45 33.05 9.32
N ARG A 698 27.46 34.21 8.64
CA ARG A 698 28.52 35.21 8.70
C ARG A 698 28.46 36.02 9.97
N GLY A 699 29.53 36.04 10.78
CA GLY A 699 29.63 36.87 11.96
C GLY A 699 29.68 38.38 11.63
N VAL A 700 28.81 39.19 12.23
CA VAL A 700 28.67 40.63 11.93
C VAL A 700 28.95 41.55 13.15
N GLY A 701 29.38 40.96 14.27
CA GLY A 701 29.74 41.75 15.47
C GLY A 701 29.01 41.27 16.71
N THR A 702 29.02 42.09 17.77
CA THR A 702 28.32 41.85 19.02
C THR A 702 27.28 42.94 19.32
N ASP A 703 27.33 44.08 18.61
CA ASP A 703 26.44 45.22 18.79
C ASP A 703 25.32 45.22 17.74
N ALA A 704 24.09 45.06 18.19
CA ALA A 704 22.91 45.08 17.31
C ALA A 704 22.55 46.46 16.78
N SER A 705 22.98 47.53 17.45
CA SER A 705 22.71 48.92 17.04
C SER A 705 23.49 49.36 15.80
N ALA A 706 24.59 48.68 15.51
CA ALA A 706 25.46 48.92 14.34
C ALA A 706 25.05 48.16 13.10
N LEU A 707 24.00 47.34 13.16
CA LEU A 707 23.58 46.46 12.05
C LEU A 707 22.52 47.16 11.16
N ALA A 708 22.59 46.85 9.87
CA ALA A 708 21.52 47.23 8.94
C ALA A 708 20.19 46.53 9.33
N PRO A 709 19.04 47.09 8.97
CA PRO A 709 17.76 46.43 9.16
C PRO A 709 17.77 45.06 8.54
N GLY A 710 17.33 44.04 9.30
CA GLY A 710 17.36 42.66 8.83
C GLY A 710 17.11 41.64 9.93
N LEU A 711 17.13 40.37 9.55
CA LEU A 711 16.98 39.23 10.47
C LEU A 711 18.36 38.64 10.78
N TYR A 712 18.67 38.49 12.05
CA TYR A 712 19.97 38.03 12.57
C TYR A 712 19.80 36.94 13.60
N ILE A 713 20.88 36.26 13.95
CA ILE A 713 20.96 35.24 15.00
C ILE A 713 21.96 35.71 16.07
N ARG A 714 21.53 35.71 17.34
CA ARG A 714 22.40 35.90 18.52
C ARG A 714 22.12 34.80 19.50
N ASP A 715 23.16 34.11 19.98
CA ASP A 715 23.09 33.06 21.00
C ASP A 715 22.00 31.98 20.62
N GLY A 716 21.93 31.60 19.33
CA GLY A 716 20.98 30.62 18.81
C GLY A 716 19.55 31.11 18.63
N ARG A 717 19.25 32.39 18.89
CA ARG A 717 17.91 32.98 18.73
C ARG A 717 17.88 34.01 17.61
N LYS A 718 16.84 33.95 16.78
CA LYS A 718 16.59 34.93 15.72
C LYS A 718 16.04 36.23 16.35
N PHE A 719 16.54 37.37 15.90
CA PHE A 719 16.02 38.68 16.23
C PHE A 719 16.01 39.60 15.01
N VAL A 720 15.12 40.57 15.00
CA VAL A 720 14.96 41.54 13.92
C VAL A 720 15.59 42.89 14.32
N VAL A 721 16.44 43.45 13.47
CA VAL A 721 16.85 44.85 13.53
C VAL A 721 15.87 45.64 12.66
N PRO A 722 15.00 46.50 13.24
CA PRO A 722 14.01 47.22 12.47
C PRO A 722 14.66 48.34 11.63
N SER A 723 14.02 48.67 10.50
CA SER A 723 14.34 49.92 9.78
C SER A 723 14.01 51.07 10.68
N SER A 724 14.97 52.00 10.91
CA SER A 724 14.75 53.23 11.65
C SER A 724 13.55 54.03 11.11
N ASN A 725 12.56 54.30 11.94
CA ASN A 725 11.39 55.09 11.59
C ASN A 725 11.82 56.45 11.12
N ILE A 726 11.42 56.78 9.90
CA ILE A 726 11.34 58.17 9.47
C ILE A 726 10.23 58.84 10.30
N HIS A 727 10.61 59.79 11.19
CA HIS A 727 9.65 60.67 11.84
C HIS A 727 8.90 61.45 10.75
N LEU A 728 7.67 61.11 10.51
CA LEU A 728 6.73 62.01 9.85
C LEU A 728 6.33 63.06 10.88
N ASN A 729 6.99 64.22 10.83
CA ASN A 729 6.46 65.44 11.41
C ASN A 729 5.23 65.85 10.59
N HIS A 730 4.07 65.82 11.19
CA HIS A 730 2.93 66.60 10.72
C HIS A 730 2.92 67.97 11.43
N PRO A 731 2.65 69.07 10.69
CA PRO A 731 2.41 70.35 11.29
C PRO A 731 1.05 70.44 12.02
#